data_bc252670a28821711bd0c73a495afdb8
#
_entry.id   bc252670a28821711bd0c73a495afdb8
#
_cell.length_a   1.000
_cell.length_b   1.000
_cell.length_c   1.000
_cell.angle_alpha   90.00
_cell.angle_beta   90.00
_cell.angle_gamma   90.00
#
_symmetry.space_group_name_H-M   'P 1'
#
loop_
_entity.id
_entity.type
_entity.pdbx_description
1 polymer ?
#
loop_
_entity_poly.entity_id
_entity_poly.type
_entity_poly.pdbx_seq_one_letter_code
_entity_poly.pdbx_strand_id
1 'polypeptide(L)'
;MTPSHLVAQPAPANLACEQIRNPLTPEEQEQAKIAWQYFVKNYQPSTGFTNSVGGYPSGSLWDMGNYLMALNSARWLKLIDQSEFDAKLNAFLNGIGKLQLFEGSLPNKTYHAANGQMVNYNNEPTDRGIGWSALDIGRMLAAFHVIRTCHPQYNDWIKGVLARWQIDRSVQDGQLYGAMILPDGKTMLVQEGRLGYEEYAVRGYQLWGYQAPKALAFEPFKLVDIYGIKIPVDERDFQTTNANNYIVSESYILDGIEFGFDRDMADYASRVFQVQERRFQQTGQLTAVTEDNIDGPPYFLYNTVYANGQAWATITDTNKPYPQLRSISTKAAFGWRYLYPESAYGQQLLNAVKMLYGPEKDGFYAGLYEETKQPNKALTGNTNGLILEILYYKARGNRPLIPTGANNTTAMPPTTTAATTSPVSSSPPATLAPAVTPAPATNGTSSPPIAATSETVAIAKPIPPVGDPQPSQCSLPKTPLTVPKRRYAEAAWRYFEAQTEPSGLVNDRSDIKAATLWGLGNYIVALHAARSFELISPQQFDQRVRNLLGTVAQLPLFTGELPHRGYNTRTLKPVDYGNNPTSDGIGWSAIDIGRFLTSLSILKTCHPQYAAAVDAIPLDWSYLRIVRNGALYSAKTTQRSNGQAAPRITPETRLGYEEYAARGFQLWGFDASRSEIGDQYQTVAVEGEAIPLGRLRGKTAANADSVTLHNAFLFYGLELGFDPKMKALVDPMVTAQIKRYQRTGQLTTSGTALIERSPYIVHNTLVGKGNAWEALDDAGKPIPDRRLVNTAAAFAYDVLWPQTPALQELRTSVLDLYSPLLGYYEGFYEKTGKAAHAFSSSTNSLILAALLYQATGSTPLLQGPLNRQTPWWKDQPKEDTGRGLPSHDTLNIQFLRNGAQAYWTTQR
;
A
#
# COMPACT_ATOMS: atom_id res chain seq x y z
N MET A 1 -27.25 48.23 -25.41
CA MET A 1 -26.47 48.18 -24.14
C MET A 1 -26.43 46.74 -23.72
N THR A 2 -25.34 46.05 -24.06
CA THR A 2 -25.05 44.67 -23.68
C THR A 2 -24.20 44.67 -22.43
N PRO A 3 -24.48 43.83 -21.42
CA PRO A 3 -23.65 43.81 -20.20
C PRO A 3 -22.37 43.00 -20.45
N SER A 4 -21.25 43.65 -20.19
CA SER A 4 -19.91 43.08 -20.21
C SER A 4 -19.79 42.01 -19.09
N HIS A 5 -19.59 40.76 -19.47
CA HIS A 5 -19.15 39.73 -18.53
C HIS A 5 -17.69 40.00 -18.16
N LEU A 6 -17.46 40.45 -16.93
CA LEU A 6 -16.16 40.40 -16.26
C LEU A 6 -15.79 38.93 -16.02
N VAL A 7 -14.95 38.38 -16.88
CA VAL A 7 -14.25 37.13 -16.59
C VAL A 7 -13.27 37.39 -15.47
N ALA A 8 -13.52 36.79 -14.29
CA ALA A 8 -12.58 36.79 -13.18
C ALA A 8 -11.27 36.14 -13.65
N GLN A 9 -10.18 36.92 -13.63
CA GLN A 9 -8.84 36.36 -13.84
C GLN A 9 -8.53 35.37 -12.71
N PRO A 10 -8.00 34.18 -13.01
CA PRO A 10 -7.54 33.28 -11.97
C PRO A 10 -6.43 33.95 -11.15
N ALA A 11 -6.52 33.85 -9.82
CA ALA A 11 -5.49 34.38 -8.93
C ALA A 11 -4.11 33.82 -9.31
N PRO A 12 -3.05 34.64 -9.30
CA PRO A 12 -1.74 34.18 -9.75
C PRO A 12 -1.23 33.02 -8.87
N ALA A 13 -0.81 31.94 -9.51
CA ALA A 13 -0.28 30.73 -8.88
C ALA A 13 0.94 30.97 -7.96
N ASN A 14 1.58 32.11 -8.06
CA ASN A 14 2.76 32.55 -7.29
C ASN A 14 2.56 32.64 -5.78
N LEU A 15 1.36 32.91 -5.28
CA LEU A 15 1.09 33.09 -3.86
C LEU A 15 1.43 31.86 -2.99
N ALA A 16 1.40 30.65 -3.53
CA ALA A 16 1.72 29.43 -2.79
C ALA A 16 3.24 29.24 -2.57
N CYS A 17 4.08 29.69 -3.53
CA CYS A 17 5.54 29.57 -3.44
C CYS A 17 6.14 30.68 -2.54
N GLU A 18 5.56 31.88 -2.53
CA GLU A 18 6.04 33.01 -1.70
C GLU A 18 5.74 32.88 -0.21
N GLN A 19 4.83 32.02 0.20
CA GLN A 19 4.38 31.94 1.59
C GLN A 19 5.43 31.34 2.53
N ILE A 20 6.23 32.18 3.15
CA ILE A 20 7.05 31.85 4.32
C ILE A 20 6.14 31.83 5.55
N ARG A 21 5.92 30.67 6.14
CA ARG A 21 5.05 30.44 7.30
C ARG A 21 5.80 30.21 8.59
N ASN A 22 7.01 29.67 8.48
CA ASN A 22 7.91 29.40 9.58
C ASN A 22 9.31 29.96 9.24
N PRO A 23 9.55 31.27 9.43
CA PRO A 23 10.80 31.89 9.06
C PRO A 23 12.01 31.14 9.62
N LEU A 24 13.11 31.18 8.88
CA LEU A 24 14.37 30.61 9.32
C LEU A 24 14.89 31.34 10.55
N THR A 25 15.42 30.63 11.52
CA THR A 25 16.20 31.19 12.63
C THR A 25 17.50 31.83 12.11
N PRO A 26 18.19 32.69 12.90
CA PRO A 26 19.48 33.25 12.49
C PRO A 26 20.52 32.18 12.11
N GLU A 27 20.54 31.02 12.82
CA GLU A 27 21.42 29.89 12.52
C GLU A 27 21.07 29.27 11.17
N GLU A 28 19.80 28.99 10.91
CA GLU A 28 19.32 28.44 9.65
C GLU A 28 19.51 29.40 8.48
N GLN A 29 19.39 30.71 8.70
CA GLN A 29 19.72 31.75 7.70
C GLN A 29 21.19 31.71 7.31
N GLU A 30 22.09 31.58 8.30
CA GLU A 30 23.52 31.43 8.03
C GLU A 30 23.82 30.13 7.31
N GLN A 31 23.20 29.03 7.69
CA GLN A 31 23.31 27.75 6.97
C GLN A 31 22.88 27.86 5.51
N ALA A 32 21.76 28.56 5.26
CA ALA A 32 21.30 28.79 3.88
C ALA A 32 22.29 29.63 3.08
N LYS A 33 22.90 30.67 3.69
CA LYS A 33 23.95 31.47 3.04
C LYS A 33 25.17 30.64 2.70
N ILE A 34 25.65 29.81 3.64
CA ILE A 34 26.82 28.95 3.41
C ILE A 34 26.51 27.99 2.26
N ALA A 35 25.35 27.33 2.25
CA ALA A 35 24.98 26.43 1.17
C ALA A 35 24.89 27.14 -0.19
N TRP A 36 24.37 28.38 -0.21
CA TRP A 36 24.29 29.18 -1.45
C TRP A 36 25.67 29.58 -1.99
N GLN A 37 26.68 29.82 -1.11
CA GLN A 37 28.03 30.15 -1.54
C GLN A 37 28.66 29.06 -2.42
N TYR A 38 28.30 27.80 -2.27
CA TYR A 38 28.74 26.75 -3.19
C TYR A 38 28.38 27.11 -4.65
N PHE A 39 27.14 27.51 -4.89
CA PHE A 39 26.64 27.85 -6.23
C PHE A 39 27.25 29.17 -6.74
N VAL A 40 27.52 30.12 -5.87
CA VAL A 40 28.23 31.38 -6.26
C VAL A 40 29.62 31.06 -6.78
N LYS A 41 30.38 30.21 -6.07
CA LYS A 41 31.77 29.87 -6.43
C LYS A 41 31.91 28.93 -7.62
N ASN A 42 30.91 28.07 -7.84
CA ASN A 42 30.98 27.02 -8.86
C ASN A 42 30.11 27.32 -10.10
N TYR A 43 29.55 28.53 -10.19
CA TYR A 43 28.73 28.95 -11.32
C TYR A 43 29.59 29.17 -12.57
N GLN A 44 29.06 28.71 -13.72
CA GLN A 44 29.71 28.84 -15.03
C GLN A 44 28.89 29.83 -15.89
N PRO A 45 29.39 31.09 -16.03
CA PRO A 45 28.62 32.15 -16.72
C PRO A 45 28.30 31.86 -18.18
N SER A 46 29.16 31.07 -18.84
CA SER A 46 29.04 30.74 -20.28
C SER A 46 27.85 29.82 -20.58
N THR A 47 27.48 28.97 -19.65
CA THR A 47 26.40 27.99 -19.82
C THR A 47 25.22 28.24 -18.90
N GLY A 48 25.42 28.97 -17.80
CA GLY A 48 24.48 29.09 -16.72
C GLY A 48 24.42 27.87 -15.80
N PHE A 49 25.30 26.89 -15.96
CA PHE A 49 25.37 25.68 -15.15
C PHE A 49 26.25 25.89 -13.90
N THR A 50 26.28 24.88 -13.04
CA THR A 50 27.22 24.81 -11.92
C THR A 50 28.00 23.50 -11.98
N ASN A 51 29.18 23.47 -11.42
CA ASN A 51 29.92 22.23 -11.27
C ASN A 51 29.15 21.29 -10.30
N SER A 52 29.17 19.99 -10.53
CA SER A 52 28.64 18.98 -9.59
C SER A 52 29.51 18.87 -8.33
N VAL A 53 30.82 18.94 -8.49
CA VAL A 53 31.80 18.92 -7.42
C VAL A 53 32.68 20.16 -7.51
N GLY A 54 33.03 20.74 -6.35
CA GLY A 54 33.86 21.94 -6.26
C GLY A 54 35.17 21.82 -7.03
N GLY A 55 35.43 22.76 -7.96
CA GLY A 55 36.57 22.75 -8.82
C GLY A 55 36.58 21.72 -9.96
N TYR A 56 35.55 20.87 -10.08
CA TYR A 56 35.44 19.86 -11.16
C TYR A 56 34.26 20.23 -12.08
N PRO A 57 34.54 20.76 -13.30
CA PRO A 57 33.52 21.35 -14.16
C PRO A 57 32.74 20.28 -14.96
N SER A 58 32.13 19.36 -14.27
CA SER A 58 31.18 18.34 -14.80
C SER A 58 29.83 18.52 -14.13
N GLY A 59 28.76 18.11 -14.79
CA GLY A 59 27.41 18.08 -14.23
C GLY A 59 26.51 17.07 -14.94
N SER A 60 25.77 16.29 -14.17
CA SER A 60 24.67 15.44 -14.65
C SER A 60 23.36 16.24 -14.71
N LEU A 61 22.32 15.67 -15.30
CA LEU A 61 20.98 16.24 -15.21
C LEU A 61 20.46 16.28 -13.76
N TRP A 62 20.87 15.34 -12.93
CA TRP A 62 20.55 15.34 -11.50
C TRP A 62 21.10 16.59 -10.81
N ASP A 63 22.38 16.91 -11.05
CA ASP A 63 23.03 18.11 -10.52
C ASP A 63 22.40 19.40 -11.04
N MET A 64 22.05 19.43 -12.33
CA MET A 64 21.33 20.55 -12.94
C MET A 64 19.94 20.73 -12.33
N GLY A 65 19.22 19.66 -12.02
CA GLY A 65 17.97 19.68 -11.28
C GLY A 65 18.16 20.24 -9.87
N ASN A 66 19.18 19.77 -9.15
CA ASN A 66 19.55 20.28 -7.83
C ASN A 66 19.85 21.78 -7.86
N TYR A 67 20.56 22.26 -8.87
CA TYR A 67 20.82 23.69 -9.02
C TYR A 67 19.54 24.52 -9.25
N LEU A 68 18.61 24.04 -10.08
CA LEU A 68 17.32 24.72 -10.28
C LEU A 68 16.51 24.81 -8.99
N MET A 69 16.49 23.73 -8.20
CA MET A 69 15.80 23.72 -6.92
C MET A 69 16.48 24.63 -5.89
N ALA A 70 17.82 24.64 -5.89
CA ALA A 70 18.61 25.57 -5.09
C ALA A 70 18.36 27.03 -5.47
N LEU A 71 18.32 27.33 -6.77
CA LEU A 71 18.06 28.67 -7.30
C LEU A 71 16.65 29.16 -6.91
N ASN A 72 15.63 28.32 -7.04
CA ASN A 72 14.28 28.60 -6.56
C ASN A 72 14.26 28.87 -5.07
N SER A 73 14.92 28.01 -4.28
CA SER A 73 14.99 28.14 -2.82
C SER A 73 15.70 29.41 -2.39
N ALA A 74 16.84 29.74 -3.03
CA ALA A 74 17.59 30.96 -2.76
C ALA A 74 16.76 32.23 -3.02
N ARG A 75 15.95 32.24 -4.08
CA ARG A 75 15.03 33.33 -4.39
C ARG A 75 13.99 33.55 -3.28
N TRP A 76 13.31 32.49 -2.86
CA TRP A 76 12.24 32.56 -1.86
C TRP A 76 12.77 32.76 -0.43
N LEU A 77 13.96 32.26 -0.11
CA LEU A 77 14.68 32.53 1.13
C LEU A 77 15.33 33.95 1.16
N LYS A 78 15.21 34.73 0.07
CA LYS A 78 15.75 36.07 -0.09
C LYS A 78 17.29 36.12 0.01
N LEU A 79 17.97 35.06 -0.41
CA LEU A 79 19.43 35.04 -0.55
C LEU A 79 19.88 35.78 -1.80
N ILE A 80 19.02 35.84 -2.81
CA ILE A 80 19.15 36.57 -4.06
C ILE A 80 17.87 37.33 -4.37
N ASP A 81 18.00 38.42 -5.11
CA ASP A 81 16.87 39.18 -5.59
C ASP A 81 16.25 38.61 -6.88
N GLN A 82 15.18 39.22 -7.38
CA GLN A 82 14.52 38.78 -8.60
C GLN A 82 15.41 38.95 -9.85
N SER A 83 16.19 40.01 -9.91
CA SER A 83 17.06 40.27 -11.06
C SER A 83 18.17 39.24 -11.19
N GLU A 84 18.81 38.90 -10.09
CA GLU A 84 19.83 37.84 -10.05
C GLU A 84 19.23 36.47 -10.39
N PHE A 85 18.04 36.13 -9.82
CA PHE A 85 17.32 34.95 -10.15
C PHE A 85 17.04 34.83 -11.66
N ASP A 86 16.45 35.88 -12.24
CA ASP A 86 16.12 35.91 -13.66
C ASP A 86 17.36 35.80 -14.55
N ALA A 87 18.45 36.51 -14.21
CA ALA A 87 19.71 36.41 -14.95
C ALA A 87 20.28 34.98 -14.96
N LYS A 88 20.32 34.32 -13.79
CA LYS A 88 20.83 32.94 -13.65
C LYS A 88 19.92 31.92 -14.35
N LEU A 89 18.60 32.03 -14.18
CA LEU A 89 17.65 31.12 -14.82
C LEU A 89 17.63 31.26 -16.34
N ASN A 90 17.67 32.49 -16.87
CA ASN A 90 17.80 32.76 -18.29
C ASN A 90 19.06 32.12 -18.88
N ALA A 91 20.21 32.29 -18.22
CA ALA A 91 21.48 31.67 -18.64
C ALA A 91 21.36 30.13 -18.64
N PHE A 92 20.81 29.57 -17.58
CA PHE A 92 20.59 28.12 -17.47
C PHE A 92 19.68 27.57 -18.60
N LEU A 93 18.52 28.18 -18.81
CA LEU A 93 17.57 27.74 -19.86
C LEU A 93 18.16 27.87 -21.27
N ASN A 94 18.96 28.91 -21.50
CA ASN A 94 19.74 29.04 -22.74
C ASN A 94 20.77 27.92 -22.89
N GLY A 95 21.49 27.58 -21.82
CA GLY A 95 22.50 26.53 -21.79
C GLY A 95 21.88 25.16 -22.09
N ILE A 96 20.89 24.76 -21.31
CA ILE A 96 20.24 23.44 -21.44
C ILE A 96 19.48 23.34 -22.79
N GLY A 97 18.92 24.44 -23.29
CA GLY A 97 18.27 24.51 -24.60
C GLY A 97 19.23 24.27 -25.77
N LYS A 98 20.54 24.43 -25.60
CA LYS A 98 21.59 24.25 -26.63
C LYS A 98 22.36 22.94 -26.52
N LEU A 99 22.17 22.18 -25.43
CA LEU A 99 22.88 20.93 -25.23
C LEU A 99 22.69 19.99 -26.43
N GLN A 100 23.79 19.37 -26.84
CA GLN A 100 23.75 18.23 -27.75
C GLN A 100 23.12 17.05 -27.05
N LEU A 101 22.18 16.37 -27.69
CA LEU A 101 21.49 15.21 -27.12
C LEU A 101 22.18 13.93 -27.55
N PHE A 102 22.23 12.95 -26.66
CA PHE A 102 22.67 11.61 -26.98
C PHE A 102 21.79 11.04 -28.10
N GLU A 103 22.40 10.64 -29.20
CA GLU A 103 21.71 10.17 -30.42
C GLU A 103 20.62 11.11 -30.92
N GLY A 104 20.74 12.42 -30.66
CA GLY A 104 19.70 13.41 -31.00
C GLY A 104 18.36 13.26 -30.29
N SER A 105 18.29 12.48 -29.21
CA SER A 105 17.02 12.11 -28.59
C SER A 105 16.85 12.56 -27.14
N LEU A 106 17.79 12.25 -26.27
CA LEU A 106 17.72 12.54 -24.84
C LEU A 106 19.05 13.14 -24.35
N PRO A 107 19.05 13.90 -23.24
CA PRO A 107 20.28 14.41 -22.68
C PRO A 107 21.29 13.31 -22.34
N ASN A 108 22.56 13.56 -22.60
CA ASN A 108 23.64 12.68 -22.16
C ASN A 108 23.74 12.66 -20.62
N LYS A 109 24.26 11.57 -20.04
CA LYS A 109 24.41 11.43 -18.58
C LYS A 109 25.20 12.57 -17.94
N THR A 110 26.25 13.06 -18.59
CA THR A 110 27.10 14.12 -18.06
C THR A 110 27.55 15.10 -19.15
N TYR A 111 27.71 16.36 -18.74
CA TYR A 111 28.19 17.45 -19.57
C TYR A 111 29.30 18.23 -18.89
N HIS A 112 30.22 18.78 -19.67
CA HIS A 112 31.19 19.73 -19.16
C HIS A 112 30.48 21.04 -18.79
N ALA A 113 30.48 21.40 -17.52
CA ALA A 113 29.67 22.49 -17.02
C ALA A 113 30.00 23.85 -17.64
N ALA A 114 31.25 24.12 -18.02
CA ALA A 114 31.66 25.41 -18.53
C ALA A 114 31.39 25.62 -20.06
N ASN A 115 31.21 24.55 -20.84
CA ASN A 115 31.03 24.66 -22.30
C ASN A 115 29.84 23.87 -22.85
N GLY A 116 29.17 23.04 -22.03
CA GLY A 116 28.02 22.24 -22.43
C GLY A 116 28.33 21.06 -23.35
N GLN A 117 29.60 20.68 -23.51
CA GLN A 117 30.01 19.54 -24.31
C GLN A 117 29.67 18.21 -23.62
N MET A 118 29.21 17.19 -24.37
CA MET A 118 29.02 15.84 -23.82
C MET A 118 30.38 15.27 -23.36
N VAL A 119 30.40 14.71 -22.13
CA VAL A 119 31.61 14.11 -21.54
C VAL A 119 31.27 12.74 -20.93
N ASN A 120 32.32 11.97 -20.64
CA ASN A 120 32.19 10.77 -19.78
C ASN A 120 32.33 11.13 -18.29
N TYR A 121 32.28 10.15 -17.39
CA TYR A 121 32.39 10.36 -15.95
C TYR A 121 33.77 10.91 -15.49
N ASN A 122 34.81 10.80 -16.33
CA ASN A 122 36.12 11.42 -16.09
C ASN A 122 36.18 12.87 -16.60
N ASN A 123 35.06 13.44 -17.06
CA ASN A 123 34.96 14.75 -17.69
C ASN A 123 35.78 14.86 -19.01
N GLU A 124 36.01 13.73 -19.68
CA GLU A 124 36.65 13.68 -20.97
C GLU A 124 35.60 13.85 -22.09
N PRO A 125 35.86 14.68 -23.12
CA PRO A 125 34.95 14.89 -24.22
C PRO A 125 34.60 13.59 -24.97
N THR A 126 33.32 13.48 -25.36
CA THR A 126 32.83 12.37 -26.17
C THR A 126 31.99 12.89 -27.33
N ASP A 127 32.25 12.42 -28.56
CA ASP A 127 31.44 12.84 -29.71
C ASP A 127 30.01 12.32 -29.70
N ARG A 128 29.82 11.12 -29.16
CA ARG A 128 28.55 10.41 -29.12
C ARG A 128 27.84 10.54 -27.76
N GLY A 129 28.57 10.77 -26.67
CA GLY A 129 28.07 10.67 -25.30
C GLY A 129 28.24 9.26 -24.72
N ILE A 130 27.65 9.03 -23.51
CA ILE A 130 27.75 7.75 -22.77
C ILE A 130 26.37 7.15 -22.45
N GLY A 131 25.30 7.75 -23.00
CA GLY A 131 23.91 7.32 -22.74
C GLY A 131 23.11 8.37 -21.99
N TRP A 132 21.87 8.04 -21.61
CA TRP A 132 21.03 8.85 -20.73
C TRP A 132 20.68 8.10 -19.44
N SER A 133 20.30 8.84 -18.39
CA SER A 133 19.72 8.31 -17.17
C SER A 133 18.25 8.70 -17.07
N ALA A 134 17.36 7.74 -16.90
CA ALA A 134 15.93 7.99 -16.70
C ALA A 134 15.67 8.62 -15.32
N LEU A 135 16.47 8.28 -14.31
CA LEU A 135 16.36 8.86 -12.97
C LEU A 135 16.68 10.35 -12.97
N ASP A 136 17.78 10.73 -13.66
CA ASP A 136 18.20 12.13 -13.79
C ASP A 136 17.16 12.96 -14.57
N ILE A 137 16.56 12.36 -15.61
CA ILE A 137 15.46 12.99 -16.34
C ILE A 137 14.27 13.23 -15.40
N GLY A 138 13.90 12.26 -14.57
CA GLY A 138 12.83 12.40 -13.58
C GLY A 138 13.08 13.55 -12.59
N ARG A 139 14.32 13.66 -12.06
CA ARG A 139 14.77 14.78 -11.21
C ARG A 139 14.63 16.14 -11.91
N MET A 140 15.09 16.21 -13.16
CA MET A 140 15.01 17.45 -13.94
C MET A 140 13.55 17.82 -14.22
N LEU A 141 12.68 16.87 -14.53
CA LEU A 141 11.26 17.09 -14.77
C LEU A 141 10.55 17.63 -13.52
N ALA A 142 10.89 17.12 -12.32
CA ALA A 142 10.40 17.65 -11.05
C ALA A 142 10.86 19.10 -10.84
N ALA A 143 12.14 19.39 -11.05
CA ALA A 143 12.70 20.75 -10.94
C ALA A 143 12.03 21.72 -11.93
N PHE A 144 11.88 21.35 -13.19
CA PHE A 144 11.18 22.15 -14.18
C PHE A 144 9.71 22.40 -13.80
N HIS A 145 9.06 21.43 -13.18
CA HIS A 145 7.69 21.62 -12.69
C HIS A 145 7.64 22.66 -11.57
N VAL A 146 8.56 22.62 -10.61
CA VAL A 146 8.66 23.65 -9.55
C VAL A 146 8.90 25.03 -10.17
N ILE A 147 9.86 25.14 -11.10
CA ILE A 147 10.14 26.43 -11.76
C ILE A 147 8.92 26.96 -12.50
N ARG A 148 8.25 26.17 -13.35
CA ARG A 148 7.07 26.63 -14.10
C ARG A 148 5.89 27.01 -13.20
N THR A 149 5.79 26.38 -12.03
CA THR A 149 4.71 26.63 -11.06
C THR A 149 4.99 27.89 -10.24
N CYS A 150 6.24 28.05 -9.76
CA CYS A 150 6.64 29.21 -8.95
C CYS A 150 6.96 30.44 -9.78
N HIS A 151 7.33 30.29 -11.04
CA HIS A 151 7.73 31.33 -11.99
C HIS A 151 7.08 31.11 -13.36
N PRO A 152 5.75 31.30 -13.48
CA PRO A 152 4.97 30.94 -14.69
C PRO A 152 5.46 31.59 -15.99
N GLN A 153 6.14 32.72 -15.92
CA GLN A 153 6.72 33.41 -17.08
C GLN A 153 7.74 32.55 -17.85
N TYR A 154 8.32 31.53 -17.21
CA TYR A 154 9.28 30.62 -17.84
C TYR A 154 8.66 29.33 -18.42
N ASN A 155 7.34 29.13 -18.24
CA ASN A 155 6.67 27.89 -18.62
C ASN A 155 6.87 27.52 -20.10
N ASP A 156 6.71 28.49 -21.01
CA ASP A 156 6.81 28.22 -22.45
C ASP A 156 8.24 27.94 -22.89
N TRP A 157 9.21 28.60 -22.26
CA TRP A 157 10.62 28.28 -22.50
C TRP A 157 10.98 26.85 -22.06
N ILE A 158 10.55 26.44 -20.86
CA ILE A 158 10.75 25.07 -20.36
C ILE A 158 10.09 24.06 -21.30
N LYS A 159 8.85 24.32 -21.78
CA LYS A 159 8.21 23.47 -22.79
C LYS A 159 9.03 23.39 -24.08
N GLY A 160 9.63 24.49 -24.51
CA GLY A 160 10.53 24.50 -25.66
C GLY A 160 11.77 23.63 -25.48
N VAL A 161 12.36 23.59 -24.29
CA VAL A 161 13.46 22.67 -23.94
C VAL A 161 12.99 21.22 -24.01
N LEU A 162 11.87 20.90 -23.36
CA LEU A 162 11.34 19.54 -23.30
C LEU A 162 10.85 19.02 -24.65
N ALA A 163 10.36 19.88 -25.52
CA ALA A 163 9.96 19.50 -26.89
C ALA A 163 11.09 18.92 -27.74
N ARG A 164 12.37 19.17 -27.37
CA ARG A 164 13.53 18.56 -27.99
C ARG A 164 13.82 17.13 -27.51
N TRP A 165 13.26 16.73 -26.34
CA TRP A 165 13.58 15.46 -25.71
C TRP A 165 12.54 14.40 -26.09
N GLN A 166 12.99 13.25 -26.55
CA GLN A 166 12.15 12.09 -26.82
C GLN A 166 11.95 11.28 -25.55
N ILE A 167 11.26 11.86 -24.55
CA ILE A 167 11.14 11.32 -23.19
C ILE A 167 10.55 9.90 -23.17
N ASP A 168 9.65 9.59 -24.13
CA ASP A 168 9.06 8.24 -24.24
C ASP A 168 10.13 7.13 -24.46
N ARG A 169 11.33 7.46 -24.98
CA ARG A 169 12.42 6.48 -25.11
C ARG A 169 12.95 5.99 -23.76
N SER A 170 12.79 6.75 -22.71
CA SER A 170 13.19 6.38 -21.36
C SER A 170 12.11 5.60 -20.59
N VAL A 171 10.95 5.33 -21.21
CA VAL A 171 9.86 4.54 -20.62
C VAL A 171 9.56 3.35 -21.53
N GLN A 172 9.74 2.13 -21.00
CA GLN A 172 9.40 0.90 -21.71
C GLN A 172 8.60 -0.03 -20.81
N ASP A 173 7.53 -0.63 -21.34
CA ASP A 173 6.66 -1.55 -20.60
C ASP A 173 6.21 -1.01 -19.23
N GLY A 174 6.11 0.32 -19.09
CA GLY A 174 5.72 0.98 -17.84
C GLY A 174 6.82 1.05 -16.79
N GLN A 175 8.09 0.83 -17.14
CA GLN A 175 9.30 0.97 -16.31
C GLN A 175 10.23 2.04 -16.86
N LEU A 176 11.17 2.50 -16.03
CA LEU A 176 12.19 3.47 -16.43
C LEU A 176 13.45 2.78 -16.96
N TYR A 177 13.93 3.27 -18.11
CA TYR A 177 15.13 2.76 -18.77
C TYR A 177 16.12 3.88 -19.11
N GLY A 178 17.34 3.73 -18.63
CA GLY A 178 18.48 4.48 -19.11
C GLY A 178 19.11 3.83 -20.34
N ALA A 179 20.17 4.44 -20.83
CA ALA A 179 20.99 3.87 -21.89
C ALA A 179 22.47 3.92 -21.52
N MET A 180 23.22 2.96 -22.03
CA MET A 180 24.68 2.92 -21.97
C MET A 180 25.28 2.46 -23.30
N ILE A 181 26.53 2.82 -23.53
CA ILE A 181 27.28 2.31 -24.68
C ILE A 181 28.08 1.09 -24.25
N LEU A 182 27.88 -0.01 -24.95
CA LEU A 182 28.68 -1.22 -24.80
C LEU A 182 30.09 -1.09 -25.41
N PRO A 183 31.07 -1.94 -25.02
CA PRO A 183 32.42 -1.91 -25.60
C PRO A 183 32.45 -2.09 -27.11
N ASP A 184 31.43 -2.73 -27.71
CA ASP A 184 31.31 -2.89 -29.18
C ASP A 184 30.69 -1.64 -29.86
N GLY A 185 30.44 -0.59 -29.10
CA GLY A 185 29.86 0.67 -29.55
C GLY A 185 28.33 0.68 -29.74
N LYS A 186 27.63 -0.40 -29.40
CA LYS A 186 26.16 -0.41 -29.47
C LYS A 186 25.53 0.24 -28.24
N THR A 187 24.39 0.88 -28.43
CA THR A 187 23.56 1.37 -27.34
C THR A 187 22.76 0.21 -26.76
N MET A 188 22.85 0.03 -25.44
CA MET A 188 22.03 -0.89 -24.66
C MET A 188 21.11 -0.11 -23.73
N LEU A 189 19.84 -0.51 -23.69
CA LEU A 189 18.89 0.00 -22.69
C LEU A 189 19.05 -0.80 -21.40
N VAL A 190 19.09 -0.08 -20.28
CA VAL A 190 19.28 -0.64 -18.94
C VAL A 190 18.09 -0.21 -18.08
N GLN A 191 17.42 -1.17 -17.46
CA GLN A 191 16.42 -0.85 -16.47
C GLN A 191 17.13 -0.25 -15.25
N GLU A 192 16.92 1.06 -15.01
CA GLU A 192 17.66 1.84 -14.00
C GLU A 192 16.97 1.87 -12.65
N GLY A 193 15.68 1.57 -12.59
CA GLY A 193 14.92 1.72 -11.36
C GLY A 193 15.43 0.85 -10.23
N ARG A 194 15.51 1.44 -9.03
CA ARG A 194 15.69 0.77 -7.75
C ARG A 194 14.81 1.43 -6.72
N LEU A 195 14.43 0.65 -5.74
CA LEU A 195 13.48 1.06 -4.72
C LEU A 195 13.87 2.39 -4.06
N GLY A 196 12.97 3.35 -4.07
CA GLY A 196 13.13 4.72 -3.61
C GLY A 196 13.41 5.69 -4.76
N TYR A 197 14.38 5.42 -5.62
CA TYR A 197 14.74 6.31 -6.73
C TYR A 197 13.82 6.18 -7.94
N GLU A 198 13.37 4.96 -8.26
CA GLU A 198 12.46 4.76 -9.38
C GLU A 198 11.11 5.43 -9.12
N GLU A 199 10.56 5.24 -7.91
CA GLU A 199 9.31 5.84 -7.48
C GLU A 199 9.39 7.37 -7.43
N TYR A 200 10.48 7.91 -6.91
CA TYR A 200 10.72 9.35 -6.93
C TYR A 200 10.79 9.90 -8.36
N ALA A 201 11.62 9.29 -9.21
CA ALA A 201 11.82 9.76 -10.57
C ALA A 201 10.53 9.74 -11.40
N VAL A 202 9.77 8.64 -11.34
CA VAL A 202 8.53 8.50 -12.12
C VAL A 202 7.47 9.53 -11.74
N ARG A 203 7.46 10.03 -10.50
CA ARG A 203 6.60 11.16 -10.11
C ARG A 203 6.94 12.42 -10.91
N GLY A 204 8.24 12.66 -11.16
CA GLY A 204 8.68 13.72 -12.08
C GLY A 204 8.07 13.57 -13.48
N TYR A 205 8.10 12.35 -14.04
CA TYR A 205 7.48 12.04 -15.33
C TYR A 205 5.97 12.29 -15.33
N GLN A 206 5.27 11.88 -14.26
CA GLN A 206 3.82 12.07 -14.15
C GLN A 206 3.40 13.55 -14.17
N LEU A 207 4.21 14.46 -13.63
CA LEU A 207 3.96 15.90 -13.66
C LEU A 207 3.86 16.47 -15.10
N TRP A 208 4.36 15.74 -16.08
CA TRP A 208 4.37 16.11 -17.50
C TRP A 208 3.52 15.17 -18.36
N GLY A 209 2.73 14.27 -17.72
CA GLY A 209 1.77 13.40 -18.40
C GLY A 209 2.31 12.04 -18.84
N TYR A 210 3.59 11.75 -18.62
CA TYR A 210 4.17 10.44 -18.92
C TYR A 210 3.77 9.40 -17.88
N GLN A 211 3.44 8.19 -18.33
CA GLN A 211 2.93 7.13 -17.46
C GLN A 211 3.89 5.93 -17.45
N ALA A 212 4.39 5.60 -16.28
CA ALA A 212 5.21 4.41 -16.05
C ALA A 212 4.69 3.65 -14.80
N PRO A 213 3.53 2.97 -14.90
CA PRO A 213 2.84 2.41 -13.73
C PRO A 213 3.61 1.29 -13.04
N LYS A 214 4.49 0.57 -13.73
CA LYS A 214 5.35 -0.45 -13.09
C LYS A 214 6.50 0.18 -12.31
N ALA A 215 6.95 1.37 -12.70
CA ALA A 215 7.96 2.13 -11.97
C ALA A 215 7.41 2.72 -10.66
N LEU A 216 6.10 2.89 -10.53
CA LEU A 216 5.42 3.24 -9.27
C LEU A 216 5.11 2.02 -8.40
N ALA A 217 5.20 0.83 -8.96
CA ALA A 217 5.01 -0.39 -8.21
C ALA A 217 6.33 -0.77 -7.55
N PHE A 218 6.31 -0.91 -6.22
CA PHE A 218 7.53 -1.24 -5.46
C PHE A 218 8.13 -2.61 -5.76
N GLU A 219 7.47 -3.42 -6.58
CA GLU A 219 7.90 -4.78 -6.93
C GLU A 219 8.82 -4.81 -8.16
N PRO A 220 9.77 -5.74 -8.15
CA PRO A 220 9.96 -6.83 -7.19
C PRO A 220 10.77 -6.40 -5.97
N PHE A 221 10.25 -6.60 -4.75
CA PHE A 221 11.01 -6.35 -3.53
C PHE A 221 10.85 -7.48 -2.50
N LYS A 222 11.80 -7.56 -1.56
CA LYS A 222 11.75 -8.42 -0.38
C LYS A 222 11.97 -7.60 0.89
N LEU A 223 11.57 -8.14 2.03
CA LEU A 223 11.85 -7.54 3.33
C LEU A 223 13.09 -8.18 3.95
N VAL A 224 14.05 -7.36 4.32
CA VAL A 224 15.26 -7.78 5.02
C VAL A 224 15.21 -7.26 6.45
N ASP A 225 15.44 -8.13 7.41
CA ASP A 225 15.51 -7.73 8.82
C ASP A 225 16.88 -7.12 9.13
N ILE A 226 16.86 -5.87 9.62
CA ILE A 226 18.06 -5.19 10.12
C ILE A 226 17.69 -4.60 11.48
N TYR A 227 18.28 -5.14 12.54
CA TYR A 227 18.01 -4.75 13.94
C TYR A 227 16.52 -4.84 14.35
N GLY A 228 15.80 -5.83 13.83
CA GLY A 228 14.37 -6.03 14.07
C GLY A 228 13.44 -5.16 13.22
N ILE A 229 13.99 -4.33 12.32
CA ILE A 229 13.21 -3.52 11.41
C ILE A 229 13.24 -4.15 10.02
N LYS A 230 12.06 -4.39 9.45
CA LYS A 230 11.89 -4.96 8.10
C LYS A 230 12.09 -3.86 7.06
N ILE A 231 13.23 -3.87 6.40
CA ILE A 231 13.58 -2.92 5.33
C ILE A 231 13.18 -3.50 3.99
N PRO A 232 12.33 -2.82 3.20
CA PRO A 232 12.06 -3.23 1.83
C PRO A 232 13.29 -2.96 0.97
N VAL A 233 13.71 -3.98 0.22
CA VAL A 233 14.86 -3.91 -0.68
C VAL A 233 14.50 -4.51 -2.03
N ASP A 234 14.94 -3.87 -3.10
CA ASP A 234 14.71 -4.36 -4.46
C ASP A 234 15.34 -5.75 -4.64
N GLU A 235 14.64 -6.69 -5.25
CA GLU A 235 15.15 -8.02 -5.53
C GLU A 235 16.17 -8.04 -6.70
N ARG A 236 16.17 -6.98 -7.53
CA ARG A 236 17.09 -6.81 -8.66
C ARG A 236 18.42 -6.27 -8.15
N ASP A 237 19.35 -7.14 -7.83
CA ASP A 237 20.67 -6.82 -7.27
C ASP A 237 21.80 -6.87 -8.32
N PHE A 238 23.03 -6.61 -7.90
CA PHE A 238 24.19 -6.62 -8.76
C PHE A 238 24.45 -7.97 -9.44
N GLN A 239 24.13 -9.08 -8.77
CA GLN A 239 24.32 -10.43 -9.33
C GLN A 239 23.34 -10.73 -10.46
N THR A 240 22.13 -10.20 -10.36
CA THR A 240 21.05 -10.48 -11.31
C THR A 240 20.97 -9.47 -12.47
N THR A 241 21.42 -8.24 -12.24
CA THR A 241 21.21 -7.13 -13.19
C THR A 241 22.46 -6.28 -13.49
N ASN A 242 23.60 -6.57 -12.88
CA ASN A 242 24.79 -5.71 -12.87
C ASN A 242 24.55 -4.28 -12.35
N ALA A 243 23.52 -4.09 -11.53
CA ALA A 243 23.23 -2.81 -10.87
C ALA A 243 22.93 -3.04 -9.40
N ASN A 244 23.45 -2.15 -8.53
CA ASN A 244 23.29 -2.27 -7.09
C ASN A 244 21.85 -2.00 -6.67
N ASN A 245 21.31 -2.79 -5.74
CA ASN A 245 20.00 -2.57 -5.12
C ASN A 245 20.11 -1.80 -3.79
N TYR A 246 20.80 -0.71 -3.81
CA TYR A 246 21.07 0.10 -2.61
C TYR A 246 19.82 0.78 -2.05
N ILE A 247 19.71 0.77 -0.73
CA ILE A 247 18.75 1.57 0.04
C ILE A 247 19.51 2.69 0.74
N VAL A 248 19.18 3.92 0.38
CA VAL A 248 19.84 5.16 0.86
C VAL A 248 18.81 6.18 1.31
N SER A 249 19.25 7.27 1.95
CA SER A 249 18.33 8.27 2.51
C SER A 249 17.82 9.29 1.48
N GLU A 250 18.60 9.65 0.46
CA GLU A 250 18.32 10.83 -0.39
C GLU A 250 16.99 10.74 -1.12
N SER A 251 16.70 9.61 -1.78
CA SER A 251 15.45 9.45 -2.55
C SER A 251 14.19 9.63 -1.68
N TYR A 252 14.23 9.13 -0.45
CA TYR A 252 13.12 9.31 0.50
C TYR A 252 13.04 10.74 1.02
N ILE A 253 14.18 11.40 1.25
CA ILE A 253 14.21 12.81 1.66
C ILE A 253 13.63 13.69 0.57
N LEU A 254 14.04 13.50 -0.68
CA LEU A 254 13.52 14.23 -1.83
C LEU A 254 12.01 14.01 -1.99
N ASP A 255 11.55 12.77 -1.94
CA ASP A 255 10.11 12.49 -2.02
C ASP A 255 9.32 13.21 -0.93
N GLY A 256 9.82 13.20 0.32
CA GLY A 256 9.18 13.86 1.44
C GLY A 256 9.08 15.38 1.33
N ILE A 257 10.18 16.05 0.96
CA ILE A 257 10.21 17.51 0.89
C ILE A 257 9.58 18.07 -0.39
N GLU A 258 9.61 17.30 -1.49
CA GLU A 258 9.07 17.76 -2.77
C GLU A 258 7.62 17.33 -2.99
N PHE A 259 7.29 16.05 -2.78
CA PHE A 259 5.97 15.48 -3.04
C PHE A 259 5.12 15.27 -1.79
N GLY A 260 5.73 15.28 -0.59
CA GLY A 260 5.04 15.13 0.68
C GLY A 260 4.67 13.70 1.02
N PHE A 261 5.33 12.74 0.43
CA PHE A 261 5.07 11.31 0.50
C PHE A 261 3.64 10.91 0.11
N ASP A 262 3.47 9.78 -0.52
CA ASP A 262 2.29 8.97 -0.33
C ASP A 262 2.50 8.07 0.90
N ARG A 263 1.50 7.27 1.21
CA ARG A 263 1.52 6.41 2.39
C ARG A 263 2.66 5.39 2.36
N ASP A 264 2.93 4.81 1.20
CA ASP A 264 3.89 3.72 1.08
C ASP A 264 5.33 4.27 1.14
N MET A 265 5.59 5.41 0.48
CA MET A 265 6.86 6.13 0.60
C MET A 265 7.09 6.66 2.02
N ALA A 266 6.03 7.09 2.73
CA ALA A 266 6.12 7.49 4.12
C ALA A 266 6.55 6.33 5.04
N ASP A 267 5.99 5.15 4.87
CA ASP A 267 6.38 3.96 5.63
C ASP A 267 7.83 3.54 5.31
N TYR A 268 8.22 3.54 4.04
CA TYR A 268 9.59 3.22 3.64
C TYR A 268 10.60 4.21 4.22
N ALA A 269 10.35 5.50 4.07
CA ALA A 269 11.20 6.56 4.63
C ALA A 269 11.33 6.41 6.15
N SER A 270 10.21 6.11 6.83
CA SER A 270 10.19 5.88 8.26
C SER A 270 11.10 4.70 8.66
N ARG A 271 11.00 3.56 7.98
CA ARG A 271 11.85 2.39 8.25
C ARG A 271 13.32 2.66 7.99
N VAL A 272 13.63 3.36 6.90
CA VAL A 272 15.00 3.76 6.56
C VAL A 272 15.58 4.71 7.62
N PHE A 273 14.79 5.64 8.14
CA PHE A 273 15.21 6.50 9.24
C PHE A 273 15.43 5.73 10.54
N GLN A 274 14.45 4.90 10.92
CA GLN A 274 14.48 4.14 12.17
C GLN A 274 15.64 3.16 12.28
N VAL A 275 15.94 2.45 11.20
CA VAL A 275 17.03 1.47 11.23
C VAL A 275 18.38 2.14 11.46
N GLN A 276 18.53 3.38 11.02
CA GLN A 276 19.73 4.19 11.29
C GLN A 276 19.78 4.63 12.74
N GLU A 277 18.65 5.06 13.31
CA GLU A 277 18.54 5.34 14.75
C GLU A 277 18.77 4.09 15.58
N ARG A 278 18.20 2.94 15.20
CA ARG A 278 18.40 1.67 15.90
C ARG A 278 19.86 1.23 15.86
N ARG A 279 20.56 1.43 14.73
CA ARG A 279 22.00 1.19 14.67
C ARG A 279 22.74 2.05 15.68
N PHE A 280 22.41 3.34 15.78
CA PHE A 280 23.00 4.22 16.78
C PHE A 280 22.73 3.74 18.20
N GLN A 281 21.50 3.37 18.54
CA GLN A 281 21.13 2.87 19.86
C GLN A 281 21.92 1.61 20.25
N GLN A 282 22.19 0.73 19.29
CA GLN A 282 22.91 -0.53 19.56
C GLN A 282 24.43 -0.40 19.52
N THR A 283 24.95 0.48 18.70
CA THR A 283 26.41 0.56 18.43
C THR A 283 27.08 1.84 18.90
N GLY A 284 26.29 2.87 19.25
CA GLY A 284 26.79 4.21 19.53
C GLY A 284 27.24 5.00 18.30
N GLN A 285 27.11 4.43 17.08
CA GLN A 285 27.52 5.08 15.84
C GLN A 285 26.38 5.90 15.22
N LEU A 286 26.50 7.24 15.24
CA LEU A 286 25.58 8.09 14.48
C LEU A 286 25.59 7.69 13.02
N THR A 287 24.40 7.56 12.43
CA THR A 287 24.22 6.99 11.10
C THR A 287 23.21 7.84 10.31
N ALA A 288 23.67 8.47 9.24
CA ALA A 288 22.81 9.08 8.22
C ALA A 288 23.45 8.79 6.86
N VAL A 289 23.08 7.64 6.28
CA VAL A 289 23.76 7.11 5.10
C VAL A 289 23.01 7.44 3.82
N THR A 290 23.77 7.88 2.83
CA THR A 290 23.30 8.06 1.45
C THR A 290 24.49 8.01 0.51
N GLU A 291 24.25 8.16 -0.78
CA GLU A 291 25.31 8.35 -1.76
C GLU A 291 25.96 9.73 -1.59
N ASP A 292 27.27 9.75 -1.63
CA ASP A 292 28.04 10.98 -1.51
C ASP A 292 29.34 10.93 -2.32
N ASN A 293 29.77 12.09 -2.79
CA ASN A 293 31.16 12.27 -3.18
C ASN A 293 32.06 12.24 -1.94
N ILE A 294 33.26 11.74 -2.12
CA ILE A 294 34.31 11.73 -1.11
C ILE A 294 35.55 12.48 -1.58
N ASP A 295 36.32 13.03 -0.66
CA ASP A 295 37.47 13.90 -0.93
C ASP A 295 38.76 13.15 -1.34
N GLY A 296 38.67 11.85 -1.60
CA GLY A 296 39.75 10.98 -2.10
C GLY A 296 39.22 9.84 -2.96
N PRO A 297 40.09 9.04 -3.60
CA PRO A 297 39.64 7.89 -4.36
C PRO A 297 38.82 6.91 -3.52
N PRO A 298 37.71 6.34 -4.05
CA PRO A 298 37.22 6.38 -5.43
C PRO A 298 36.35 7.60 -5.81
N TYR A 299 36.29 8.67 -5.04
CA TYR A 299 35.62 9.94 -5.24
C TYR A 299 34.09 9.92 -5.17
N PHE A 300 33.45 8.75 -5.24
CA PHE A 300 32.00 8.58 -5.09
C PHE A 300 31.68 7.22 -4.49
N LEU A 301 30.81 7.17 -3.48
CA LEU A 301 30.38 5.95 -2.80
C LEU A 301 28.89 5.98 -2.47
N TYR A 302 28.27 4.81 -2.57
CA TYR A 302 26.98 4.52 -1.95
C TYR A 302 27.21 4.06 -0.51
N ASN A 303 26.92 4.92 0.47
CA ASN A 303 26.78 4.54 1.87
C ASN A 303 25.32 4.11 2.06
N THR A 304 25.07 2.85 2.37
CA THR A 304 23.74 2.27 2.28
C THR A 304 23.25 1.72 3.60
N VAL A 305 21.95 1.68 3.78
CA VAL A 305 21.29 0.84 4.79
C VAL A 305 21.45 -0.63 4.41
N TYR A 306 21.29 -0.91 3.12
CA TYR A 306 21.43 -2.26 2.56
C TYR A 306 21.80 -2.18 1.08
N ALA A 307 22.68 -3.08 0.63
CA ALA A 307 22.90 -3.33 -0.78
C ALA A 307 23.46 -4.75 -1.00
N ASN A 308 23.03 -5.40 -2.08
CA ASN A 308 23.59 -6.66 -2.61
C ASN A 308 23.79 -7.76 -1.56
N GLY A 309 22.83 -7.95 -0.68
CA GLY A 309 22.91 -8.98 0.37
C GLY A 309 23.54 -8.52 1.69
N GLN A 310 24.04 -7.28 1.78
CA GLN A 310 24.79 -6.80 2.94
C GLN A 310 24.15 -5.54 3.55
N ALA A 311 23.83 -5.58 4.86
CA ALA A 311 23.48 -4.39 5.61
C ALA A 311 24.70 -3.48 5.80
N TRP A 312 24.45 -2.16 5.73
CA TRP A 312 25.48 -1.13 5.92
C TRP A 312 26.65 -1.22 4.94
N ALA A 313 26.39 -1.68 3.73
CA ALA A 313 27.39 -1.69 2.66
C ALA A 313 27.82 -0.26 2.31
N THR A 314 29.13 -0.07 2.12
CA THR A 314 29.73 1.14 1.54
C THR A 314 30.45 0.70 0.31
N ILE A 315 29.92 1.01 -0.89
CA ILE A 315 30.32 0.41 -2.15
C ILE A 315 30.40 1.43 -3.30
N THR A 316 31.18 1.10 -4.31
CA THR A 316 31.16 1.82 -5.59
C THR A 316 29.96 1.39 -6.45
N ASP A 317 29.76 2.04 -7.58
CA ASP A 317 28.84 1.64 -8.65
C ASP A 317 29.09 0.20 -9.15
N THR A 318 30.36 -0.24 -9.14
CA THR A 318 30.78 -1.58 -9.53
C THR A 318 30.84 -2.58 -8.35
N ASN A 319 30.10 -2.28 -7.26
CA ASN A 319 30.00 -3.12 -6.06
C ASN A 319 31.34 -3.39 -5.33
N LYS A 320 32.36 -2.55 -5.50
CA LYS A 320 33.62 -2.69 -4.77
C LYS A 320 33.48 -2.08 -3.37
N PRO A 321 33.75 -2.81 -2.26
CA PRO A 321 33.55 -2.36 -0.89
C PRO A 321 34.64 -1.41 -0.40
N TYR A 322 34.24 -0.39 0.37
CA TYR A 322 35.06 0.59 1.06
C TYR A 322 34.50 0.92 2.46
N PRO A 323 34.33 -0.04 3.36
CA PRO A 323 33.65 0.16 4.64
C PRO A 323 34.30 1.23 5.52
N GLN A 324 35.64 1.42 5.43
CA GLN A 324 36.40 2.44 6.17
C GLN A 324 36.07 3.89 5.75
N LEU A 325 35.42 4.08 4.61
CA LEU A 325 35.03 5.39 4.08
C LEU A 325 33.55 5.70 4.32
N ARG A 326 32.86 4.88 5.13
CA ARG A 326 31.48 5.19 5.50
C ARG A 326 31.42 6.53 6.22
N SER A 327 30.43 7.33 5.86
CA SER A 327 30.25 8.66 6.43
C SER A 327 28.82 8.94 6.88
N ILE A 328 28.69 9.81 7.87
CA ILE A 328 27.44 10.50 8.17
C ILE A 328 27.28 11.59 7.12
N SER A 329 26.28 11.47 6.27
CA SER A 329 26.00 12.44 5.22
C SER A 329 25.40 13.72 5.77
N THR A 330 25.92 14.87 5.36
CA THR A 330 25.41 16.17 5.76
C THR A 330 23.98 16.40 5.22
N LYS A 331 23.72 16.13 3.95
CA LYS A 331 22.40 16.30 3.34
C LYS A 331 21.35 15.36 3.96
N ALA A 332 21.72 14.12 4.25
CA ALA A 332 20.83 13.18 4.89
C ALA A 332 20.50 13.58 6.34
N ALA A 333 21.50 14.08 7.09
CA ALA A 333 21.29 14.57 8.45
C ALA A 333 20.35 15.78 8.50
N PHE A 334 20.52 16.75 7.58
CA PHE A 334 19.57 17.86 7.42
C PHE A 334 18.18 17.36 7.05
N GLY A 335 18.07 16.47 6.05
CA GLY A 335 16.80 15.95 5.58
C GLY A 335 16.01 15.28 6.68
N TRP A 336 16.61 14.33 7.37
CA TRP A 336 15.95 13.63 8.47
C TRP A 336 15.56 14.55 9.62
N ARG A 337 16.38 15.55 9.97
CA ARG A 337 16.04 16.51 11.01
C ARG A 337 14.77 17.31 10.70
N TYR A 338 14.60 17.75 9.47
CA TYR A 338 13.45 18.60 9.11
C TYR A 338 12.21 17.82 8.64
N LEU A 339 12.37 16.59 8.19
CA LEU A 339 11.26 15.68 7.98
C LEU A 339 10.68 15.12 9.28
N TYR A 340 11.55 14.87 10.28
CA TYR A 340 11.17 14.39 11.60
C TYR A 340 11.53 15.39 12.71
N PRO A 341 10.86 16.56 12.76
CA PRO A 341 11.27 17.67 13.63
C PRO A 341 11.20 17.34 15.12
N GLU A 342 10.41 16.38 15.53
CA GLU A 342 10.29 15.95 16.92
C GLU A 342 11.37 14.92 17.33
N SER A 343 12.21 14.46 16.38
CA SER A 343 13.22 13.45 16.63
C SER A 343 14.42 13.99 17.40
N ALA A 344 14.67 13.43 18.59
CA ALA A 344 15.91 13.66 19.32
C ALA A 344 17.13 13.14 18.54
N TYR A 345 16.97 12.00 17.83
CA TYR A 345 18.01 11.45 16.96
C TYR A 345 18.30 12.34 15.75
N GLY A 346 17.27 12.84 15.07
CA GLY A 346 17.42 13.81 13.99
C GLY A 346 18.15 15.09 14.44
N GLN A 347 17.88 15.55 15.66
CA GLN A 347 18.60 16.69 16.24
C GLN A 347 20.08 16.35 16.52
N GLN A 348 20.40 15.15 16.96
CA GLN A 348 21.79 14.72 17.15
C GLN A 348 22.54 14.63 15.81
N LEU A 349 21.90 14.12 14.77
CA LEU A 349 22.45 14.09 13.41
C LEU A 349 22.80 15.49 12.92
N LEU A 350 21.85 16.43 13.01
CA LEU A 350 22.11 17.82 12.62
C LEU A 350 23.26 18.43 13.41
N ASN A 351 23.30 18.23 14.73
CA ASN A 351 24.38 18.79 15.58
C ASN A 351 25.77 18.24 15.19
N ALA A 352 25.86 17.03 14.67
CA ALA A 352 27.12 16.43 14.20
C ALA A 352 27.63 17.08 12.90
N VAL A 353 26.74 17.61 12.06
CA VAL A 353 27.11 18.08 10.69
C VAL A 353 26.92 19.56 10.44
N LYS A 354 26.17 20.27 11.26
CA LYS A 354 25.79 21.69 11.03
C LYS A 354 26.97 22.67 10.97
N MET A 355 28.16 22.26 11.41
CA MET A 355 29.40 23.04 11.33
C MET A 355 30.43 22.45 10.36
N LEU A 356 30.01 21.50 9.50
CA LEU A 356 30.93 20.90 8.52
C LEU A 356 31.10 21.77 7.28
N TYR A 357 31.84 22.82 7.41
CA TYR A 357 32.23 23.72 6.31
C TYR A 357 33.63 24.31 6.58
N GLY A 358 34.29 24.76 5.51
CA GLY A 358 35.59 25.39 5.59
C GLY A 358 35.57 26.82 6.15
N PRO A 359 36.75 27.39 6.44
CA PRO A 359 36.87 28.77 6.94
C PRO A 359 36.27 29.81 5.99
N GLU A 360 36.28 29.51 4.67
CA GLU A 360 35.75 30.37 3.61
C GLU A 360 34.24 30.35 3.51
N LYS A 361 33.58 29.43 4.24
CA LYS A 361 32.12 29.23 4.18
C LYS A 361 31.56 29.09 2.75
N ASP A 362 32.26 28.35 1.92
CA ASP A 362 31.98 28.20 0.47
C ASP A 362 31.09 26.99 0.13
N GLY A 363 30.39 26.48 1.13
CA GLY A 363 29.47 25.36 1.10
C GLY A 363 29.73 24.40 2.23
N PHE A 364 28.76 23.50 2.45
CA PHE A 364 28.91 22.40 3.40
C PHE A 364 29.68 21.26 2.75
N TYR A 365 30.53 20.65 3.54
CA TYR A 365 31.18 19.39 3.23
C TYR A 365 30.18 18.25 3.14
N ALA A 366 30.46 17.22 2.31
CA ALA A 366 29.55 16.11 2.08
C ALA A 366 29.22 15.31 3.34
N GLY A 367 30.13 15.20 4.30
CA GLY A 367 29.85 14.44 5.52
C GLY A 367 30.99 14.36 6.52
N LEU A 368 30.82 13.44 7.48
CA LEU A 368 31.78 13.12 8.53
C LEU A 368 32.08 11.62 8.47
N TYR A 369 33.35 11.24 8.23
CA TYR A 369 33.74 9.82 8.21
C TYR A 369 33.45 9.14 9.55
N GLU A 370 32.80 7.99 9.47
CA GLU A 370 32.32 7.28 10.67
C GLU A 370 33.47 6.75 11.55
N GLU A 371 34.53 6.25 10.94
CA GLU A 371 35.69 5.67 11.64
C GLU A 371 36.62 6.75 12.19
N THR A 372 37.07 7.65 11.33
CA THR A 372 38.11 8.64 11.67
C THR A 372 37.58 9.88 12.39
N LYS A 373 36.29 10.14 12.34
CA LYS A 373 35.64 11.38 12.77
C LYS A 373 36.19 12.65 12.08
N GLN A 374 36.84 12.47 10.92
CA GLN A 374 37.31 13.59 10.10
C GLN A 374 36.24 14.00 9.09
N PRO A 375 36.16 15.30 8.75
CA PRO A 375 35.28 15.74 7.68
C PRO A 375 35.65 15.09 6.34
N ASN A 376 34.64 14.58 5.62
CA ASN A 376 34.69 14.37 4.20
C ASN A 376 34.52 15.72 3.50
N LYS A 377 35.64 16.32 3.06
CA LYS A 377 35.69 17.70 2.58
C LYS A 377 35.22 17.89 1.14
N ALA A 378 34.61 16.87 0.52
CA ALA A 378 34.00 17.04 -0.79
C ALA A 378 32.91 18.12 -0.71
N LEU A 379 32.99 19.10 -1.62
CA LEU A 379 31.99 20.15 -1.79
C LEU A 379 31.16 19.82 -3.03
N THR A 380 29.85 19.69 -2.91
CA THR A 380 28.99 19.26 -4.03
C THR A 380 27.74 20.11 -4.19
N GLY A 381 27.28 20.24 -5.43
CA GLY A 381 26.00 20.86 -5.76
C GLY A 381 24.82 20.08 -5.14
N ASN A 382 24.90 18.75 -5.08
CA ASN A 382 23.88 17.90 -4.49
C ASN A 382 23.73 18.19 -2.98
N THR A 383 24.82 18.12 -2.20
CA THR A 383 24.75 18.40 -0.73
C THR A 383 24.18 19.80 -0.45
N ASN A 384 24.73 20.82 -1.12
CA ASN A 384 24.37 22.20 -0.84
C ASN A 384 22.99 22.58 -1.43
N GLY A 385 22.61 21.99 -2.56
CA GLY A 385 21.30 22.17 -3.16
C GLY A 385 20.19 21.58 -2.30
N LEU A 386 20.38 20.37 -1.80
CA LEU A 386 19.39 19.71 -0.95
C LEU A 386 19.25 20.40 0.41
N ILE A 387 20.34 20.95 1.00
CA ILE A 387 20.24 21.76 2.22
C ILE A 387 19.37 23.00 2.00
N LEU A 388 19.55 23.73 0.89
CA LEU A 388 18.72 24.89 0.55
C LEU A 388 17.25 24.51 0.37
N GLU A 389 17.00 23.42 -0.29
CA GLU A 389 15.67 22.91 -0.54
C GLU A 389 14.95 22.49 0.75
N ILE A 390 15.66 21.80 1.65
CA ILE A 390 15.18 21.43 3.00
C ILE A 390 14.87 22.67 3.83
N LEU A 391 15.73 23.66 3.85
CA LEU A 391 15.51 24.90 4.59
C LEU A 391 14.34 25.71 4.02
N TYR A 392 14.14 25.69 2.71
CA TYR A 392 12.95 26.28 2.09
C TYR A 392 11.68 25.52 2.43
N TYR A 393 11.71 24.16 2.40
CA TYR A 393 10.60 23.33 2.88
C TYR A 393 10.21 23.68 4.34
N LYS A 394 11.19 23.80 5.24
CA LYS A 394 10.97 24.25 6.63
C LYS A 394 10.37 25.66 6.70
N ALA A 395 10.90 26.59 5.90
CA ALA A 395 10.40 27.95 5.88
C ALA A 395 8.96 28.07 5.38
N ARG A 396 8.52 27.14 4.54
CA ARG A 396 7.12 27.01 4.09
C ARG A 396 6.20 26.41 5.16
N GLY A 397 6.71 26.04 6.33
CA GLY A 397 5.97 25.37 7.40
C GLY A 397 5.79 23.88 7.13
N ASN A 398 6.84 23.24 6.66
CA ASN A 398 6.93 21.80 6.32
C ASN A 398 5.89 21.40 5.26
N ARG A 399 5.69 22.24 4.26
CA ARG A 399 4.82 21.96 3.13
C ARG A 399 5.62 21.55 1.91
N PRO A 400 5.24 20.44 1.27
CA PRO A 400 5.90 19.97 0.05
C PRO A 400 5.98 21.04 -1.04
N LEU A 401 7.02 21.00 -1.85
CA LEU A 401 7.25 21.96 -2.92
C LEU A 401 6.24 21.77 -4.06
N ILE A 402 5.83 20.52 -4.29
CA ILE A 402 4.89 20.10 -5.32
C ILE A 402 3.63 19.59 -4.62
N PRO A 403 2.52 20.38 -4.55
CA PRO A 403 1.29 19.90 -3.90
C PRO A 403 0.70 18.71 -4.64
N THR A 404 0.58 17.57 -4.00
CA THR A 404 -0.18 16.42 -4.47
C THR A 404 -1.67 16.68 -4.20
N GLY A 405 -2.40 17.28 -5.13
CA GLY A 405 -3.83 17.51 -4.95
C GLY A 405 -4.37 18.69 -5.73
N ALA A 406 -4.24 18.65 -7.03
CA ALA A 406 -5.18 19.25 -7.98
C ALA A 406 -5.06 18.48 -9.29
N ASN A 407 -6.12 17.79 -9.70
CA ASN A 407 -6.26 17.28 -11.05
C ASN A 407 -6.12 18.42 -12.05
N ASN A 408 -4.90 18.75 -12.46
CA ASN A 408 -4.62 19.56 -13.63
C ASN A 408 -4.27 18.61 -14.79
N THR A 409 -5.27 17.87 -15.26
CA THR A 409 -5.27 17.31 -16.60
C THR A 409 -5.51 18.44 -17.61
N THR A 410 -4.50 19.23 -17.89
CA THR A 410 -4.37 19.86 -19.19
C THR A 410 -3.49 18.94 -20.02
N ALA A 411 -4.14 17.90 -20.58
CA ALA A 411 -3.54 17.09 -21.62
C ALA A 411 -3.13 18.00 -22.79
N MET A 412 -1.88 17.91 -23.19
CA MET A 412 -1.48 18.39 -24.52
C MET A 412 -2.23 17.55 -25.56
N PRO A 413 -2.77 18.18 -26.63
CA PRO A 413 -3.39 17.42 -27.70
C PRO A 413 -2.33 16.54 -28.38
N PRO A 414 -2.69 15.31 -28.78
CA PRO A 414 -1.76 14.42 -29.48
C PRO A 414 -1.41 15.04 -30.84
N THR A 415 -0.13 15.09 -31.15
CA THR A 415 0.38 15.39 -32.48
C THR A 415 -0.09 14.28 -33.41
N THR A 416 -1.02 14.62 -34.31
CA THR A 416 -1.46 13.74 -35.38
C THR A 416 -0.34 13.56 -36.40
N THR A 417 0.35 12.43 -36.33
CA THR A 417 1.10 11.92 -37.49
C THR A 417 0.16 11.08 -38.35
N ALA A 418 0.02 11.49 -39.58
CA ALA A 418 -0.80 10.82 -40.58
C ALA A 418 -0.32 9.39 -40.83
N ALA A 419 -1.20 8.43 -40.56
CA ALA A 419 -0.97 7.03 -40.91
C ALA A 419 -1.26 6.81 -42.40
N THR A 420 -0.23 6.44 -43.15
CA THR A 420 -0.37 5.84 -44.48
C THR A 420 -0.77 4.38 -44.33
N THR A 421 -1.92 4.05 -44.83
CA THR A 421 -2.45 2.69 -44.96
C THR A 421 -1.71 1.88 -46.03
N SER A 422 -1.33 0.66 -45.73
CA SER A 422 -1.05 -0.41 -46.71
C SER A 422 -1.54 -1.77 -46.18
N PRO A 423 -1.91 -2.70 -47.07
CA PRO A 423 -3.00 -3.60 -46.82
C PRO A 423 -2.63 -4.94 -46.13
N VAL A 424 -3.62 -5.51 -45.49
CA VAL A 424 -3.62 -6.80 -44.80
C VAL A 424 -3.45 -7.96 -45.81
N SER A 425 -2.47 -8.82 -45.53
CA SER A 425 -2.35 -10.14 -46.17
C SER A 425 -2.88 -11.21 -45.18
N SER A 426 -3.83 -11.99 -45.64
CA SER A 426 -4.45 -13.13 -44.96
C SER A 426 -3.54 -14.36 -45.03
N SER A 427 -3.37 -15.06 -43.92
CA SER A 427 -2.81 -16.42 -43.85
C SER A 427 -3.79 -17.41 -43.23
N PRO A 428 -3.79 -18.66 -43.68
CA PRO A 428 -4.88 -19.64 -43.43
C PRO A 428 -4.74 -20.44 -42.14
N PRO A 429 -5.76 -21.22 -41.72
CA PRO A 429 -5.82 -21.81 -40.37
C PRO A 429 -5.01 -23.09 -40.24
N ALA A 430 -4.38 -23.29 -39.08
CA ALA A 430 -3.63 -24.47 -38.73
C ALA A 430 -4.54 -25.61 -38.22
N THR A 431 -4.21 -26.78 -38.68
CA THR A 431 -4.83 -28.07 -38.50
C THR A 431 -4.75 -28.60 -37.07
N LEU A 432 -5.82 -29.22 -36.60
CA LEU A 432 -5.94 -30.02 -35.37
C LEU A 432 -5.07 -31.28 -35.40
N ALA A 433 -4.34 -31.57 -34.34
CA ALA A 433 -3.71 -32.88 -34.10
C ALA A 433 -4.51 -33.71 -33.07
N PRO A 434 -4.47 -35.04 -33.13
CA PRO A 434 -5.49 -35.89 -32.54
C PRO A 434 -5.28 -36.29 -31.08
N ALA A 435 -6.39 -36.70 -30.47
CA ALA A 435 -6.51 -37.11 -29.07
C ALA A 435 -5.69 -38.37 -28.76
N VAL A 436 -5.05 -38.40 -27.59
CA VAL A 436 -4.38 -39.58 -27.01
C VAL A 436 -5.31 -40.25 -26.02
N THR A 437 -5.56 -41.52 -26.23
CA THR A 437 -6.36 -42.44 -25.40
C THR A 437 -5.63 -42.85 -24.13
N PRO A 438 -6.27 -43.05 -22.97
CA PRO A 438 -5.61 -43.51 -21.75
C PRO A 438 -5.41 -45.03 -21.73
N ALA A 439 -4.22 -45.47 -21.28
CA ALA A 439 -3.88 -46.85 -21.03
C ALA A 439 -4.32 -47.31 -19.63
N PRO A 440 -4.53 -48.60 -19.40
CA PRO A 440 -5.22 -49.11 -18.22
C PRO A 440 -4.31 -49.24 -16.97
N ALA A 441 -4.97 -49.18 -15.79
CA ALA A 441 -4.39 -49.31 -14.48
C ALA A 441 -3.80 -50.70 -14.22
N THR A 442 -2.59 -50.77 -13.68
CA THR A 442 -2.01 -51.98 -13.06
C THR A 442 -2.03 -51.87 -11.54
N ASN A 443 -2.43 -52.94 -10.91
CA ASN A 443 -2.58 -53.14 -9.48
C ASN A 443 -1.25 -53.15 -8.69
N GLY A 444 -1.27 -52.53 -7.53
CA GLY A 444 -0.84 -53.06 -6.25
C GLY A 444 0.66 -53.16 -5.95
N THR A 445 1.11 -52.24 -5.10
CA THR A 445 2.07 -52.59 -4.05
C THR A 445 1.74 -51.75 -2.81
N SER A 446 1.53 -52.48 -1.69
CA SER A 446 1.29 -51.93 -0.37
C SER A 446 2.51 -51.17 0.13
N SER A 447 2.33 -49.88 0.44
CA SER A 447 3.26 -49.10 1.24
C SER A 447 3.14 -49.44 2.73
N PRO A 448 4.25 -49.43 3.51
CA PRO A 448 4.23 -49.68 4.93
C PRO A 448 3.45 -48.59 5.68
N PRO A 449 2.89 -48.86 6.86
CA PRO A 449 2.12 -47.89 7.63
C PRO A 449 3.02 -46.71 8.04
N ILE A 450 2.61 -45.50 7.64
CA ILE A 450 3.21 -44.27 8.13
C ILE A 450 2.97 -44.20 9.63
N ALA A 451 4.02 -44.18 10.41
CA ALA A 451 3.98 -43.92 11.84
C ALA A 451 3.26 -42.60 12.07
N ALA A 452 2.15 -42.64 12.80
CA ALA A 452 1.43 -41.48 13.25
C ALA A 452 2.37 -40.68 14.18
N THR A 453 3.02 -39.66 13.66
CA THR A 453 3.65 -38.62 14.50
C THR A 453 2.51 -37.94 15.26
N SER A 454 2.48 -38.06 16.57
CA SER A 454 1.54 -37.37 17.43
C SER A 454 1.73 -35.86 17.19
N GLU A 455 0.76 -35.23 16.49
CA GLU A 455 0.78 -33.76 16.31
C GLU A 455 0.66 -33.09 17.68
N THR A 456 1.63 -32.24 18.00
CA THR A 456 1.59 -31.44 19.22
C THR A 456 0.48 -30.43 19.11
N VAL A 457 -0.59 -30.62 19.89
CA VAL A 457 -1.73 -29.68 19.95
C VAL A 457 -1.28 -28.40 20.68
N ALA A 458 -1.42 -27.26 20.05
CA ALA A 458 -1.14 -25.98 20.64
C ALA A 458 -2.21 -25.65 21.72
N ILE A 459 -1.77 -25.14 22.84
CA ILE A 459 -2.61 -24.62 23.91
C ILE A 459 -2.56 -23.10 23.88
N ALA A 460 -3.71 -22.46 24.04
CA ALA A 460 -3.79 -21.00 24.10
C ALA A 460 -2.85 -20.43 25.17
N LYS A 461 -2.14 -19.37 24.78
CA LYS A 461 -1.36 -18.55 25.71
C LYS A 461 -2.11 -17.22 25.87
N PRO A 462 -3.00 -17.11 26.86
CA PRO A 462 -3.84 -15.92 26.99
C PRO A 462 -2.99 -14.69 27.26
N ILE A 463 -3.46 -13.54 26.73
CA ILE A 463 -2.89 -12.26 27.15
C ILE A 463 -3.05 -12.08 28.67
N PRO A 464 -2.23 -11.23 29.31
CA PRO A 464 -2.38 -10.91 30.73
C PRO A 464 -3.80 -10.45 31.06
N PRO A 465 -4.25 -10.59 32.32
CA PRO A 465 -5.51 -10.01 32.76
C PRO A 465 -5.60 -8.54 32.38
N VAL A 466 -6.73 -8.16 31.79
CA VAL A 466 -7.03 -6.76 31.49
C VAL A 466 -7.67 -6.11 32.71
N GLY A 467 -7.66 -4.78 32.75
CA GLY A 467 -8.29 -4.03 33.87
C GLY A 467 -9.80 -4.26 33.96
N ASP A 468 -10.42 -3.61 34.94
CA ASP A 468 -11.86 -3.70 35.16
C ASP A 468 -12.68 -3.34 33.90
N PRO A 469 -13.87 -3.95 33.74
CA PRO A 469 -14.77 -3.63 32.63
C PRO A 469 -15.04 -2.13 32.54
N GLN A 470 -14.75 -1.55 31.37
CA GLN A 470 -15.04 -0.16 31.08
C GLN A 470 -16.45 -0.02 30.46
N PRO A 471 -17.09 1.14 30.57
CA PRO A 471 -18.39 1.39 29.93
C PRO A 471 -18.31 1.12 28.42
N SER A 472 -19.24 0.28 27.94
CA SER A 472 -19.35 -0.02 26.50
C SER A 472 -19.78 1.23 25.73
N GLN A 473 -19.16 1.43 24.55
CA GLN A 473 -19.59 2.47 23.59
C GLN A 473 -20.58 1.92 22.56
N CYS A 474 -20.93 0.64 22.64
CA CYS A 474 -21.88 -0.02 21.75
C CYS A 474 -23.28 -0.02 22.35
N SER A 475 -24.29 -0.07 21.48
CA SER A 475 -25.66 -0.25 21.90
C SER A 475 -25.87 -1.60 22.59
N LEU A 476 -26.43 -1.58 23.78
CA LEU A 476 -26.84 -2.79 24.49
C LEU A 476 -28.26 -3.21 24.06
N PRO A 477 -28.63 -4.51 24.18
CA PRO A 477 -30.01 -4.95 23.99
C PRO A 477 -30.99 -4.11 24.81
N LYS A 478 -31.98 -3.52 24.16
CA LYS A 478 -32.99 -2.67 24.81
C LYS A 478 -34.02 -3.49 25.60
N THR A 479 -34.21 -4.74 25.18
CA THR A 479 -35.11 -5.70 25.79
C THR A 479 -34.49 -7.09 25.81
N PRO A 480 -34.72 -7.91 26.83
CA PRO A 480 -34.34 -9.32 26.82
C PRO A 480 -34.91 -10.05 25.59
N LEU A 481 -34.18 -11.03 25.10
CA LEU A 481 -34.67 -11.88 24.01
C LEU A 481 -35.95 -12.61 24.47
N THR A 482 -36.95 -12.65 23.61
CA THR A 482 -38.12 -13.54 23.80
C THR A 482 -37.66 -15.00 23.80
N VAL A 483 -38.44 -15.88 24.45
CA VAL A 483 -38.10 -17.31 24.56
C VAL A 483 -37.72 -17.94 23.20
N PRO A 484 -38.48 -17.74 22.11
CA PRO A 484 -38.05 -18.28 20.79
C PRO A 484 -36.74 -17.71 20.31
N LYS A 485 -36.54 -16.39 20.42
CA LYS A 485 -35.29 -15.73 19.96
C LYS A 485 -34.07 -16.17 20.77
N ARG A 486 -34.26 -16.39 22.07
CA ARG A 486 -33.20 -16.94 22.93
C ARG A 486 -32.82 -18.33 22.48
N ARG A 487 -33.77 -19.20 22.15
CA ARG A 487 -33.50 -20.54 21.59
C ARG A 487 -32.68 -20.46 20.28
N TYR A 488 -33.02 -19.51 19.42
CA TYR A 488 -32.24 -19.34 18.16
C TYR A 488 -30.83 -18.85 18.46
N ALA A 489 -30.64 -17.92 19.38
CA ALA A 489 -29.30 -17.46 19.78
C ALA A 489 -28.48 -18.59 20.43
N GLU A 490 -29.08 -19.39 21.30
CA GLU A 490 -28.46 -20.56 21.92
C GLU A 490 -28.07 -21.61 20.86
N ALA A 491 -28.95 -21.87 19.89
CA ALA A 491 -28.64 -22.80 18.80
C ALA A 491 -27.43 -22.33 17.97
N ALA A 492 -27.38 -21.05 17.61
CA ALA A 492 -26.24 -20.50 16.86
C ALA A 492 -24.94 -20.48 17.71
N TRP A 493 -25.02 -20.17 19.01
CA TRP A 493 -23.86 -20.17 19.89
C TRP A 493 -23.23 -21.54 20.08
N ARG A 494 -23.99 -22.63 20.03
CA ARG A 494 -23.50 -24.02 20.14
C ARG A 494 -22.40 -24.35 19.12
N TYR A 495 -22.44 -23.75 17.93
CA TYR A 495 -21.37 -23.91 16.99
C TYR A 495 -20.00 -23.52 17.57
N PHE A 496 -19.93 -22.37 18.23
CA PHE A 496 -18.69 -21.85 18.80
C PHE A 496 -18.25 -22.61 20.05
N GLU A 497 -19.20 -23.15 20.82
CA GLU A 497 -18.89 -24.05 21.93
C GLU A 497 -18.24 -25.36 21.43
N ALA A 498 -18.79 -25.95 20.37
CA ALA A 498 -18.35 -27.23 19.81
C ALA A 498 -17.08 -27.11 18.95
N GLN A 499 -16.80 -25.97 18.38
CA GLN A 499 -15.74 -25.81 17.37
C GLN A 499 -14.54 -24.98 17.84
N THR A 500 -14.52 -24.49 19.09
CA THR A 500 -13.33 -23.85 19.67
C THR A 500 -12.32 -24.89 20.12
N GLU A 501 -11.10 -24.82 19.59
CA GLU A 501 -10.00 -25.74 19.94
C GLU A 501 -9.23 -25.27 21.19
N PRO A 502 -8.41 -26.13 21.81
CA PRO A 502 -7.58 -25.76 22.98
C PRO A 502 -6.64 -24.58 22.73
N SER A 503 -6.28 -24.32 21.48
CA SER A 503 -5.53 -23.14 21.06
C SER A 503 -6.26 -21.82 21.27
N GLY A 504 -7.57 -21.83 21.51
CA GLY A 504 -8.43 -20.64 21.53
C GLY A 504 -8.94 -20.20 20.17
N LEU A 505 -8.50 -20.85 19.07
CA LEU A 505 -9.05 -20.59 17.73
C LEU A 505 -10.33 -21.40 17.50
N VAL A 506 -11.20 -20.91 16.64
CA VAL A 506 -12.41 -21.61 16.22
C VAL A 506 -12.26 -22.13 14.79
N ASN A 507 -12.79 -23.32 14.51
CA ASN A 507 -12.83 -23.88 13.16
C ASN A 507 -13.82 -23.09 12.30
N ASP A 508 -13.45 -22.78 11.05
CA ASP A 508 -14.37 -22.12 10.10
C ASP A 508 -15.51 -23.04 9.66
N ARG A 509 -15.22 -24.35 9.58
CA ARG A 509 -16.15 -25.42 9.25
C ARG A 509 -16.08 -26.51 10.31
N SER A 510 -17.20 -27.17 10.56
CA SER A 510 -17.28 -28.22 11.59
C SER A 510 -16.46 -29.48 11.28
N ASP A 511 -16.18 -29.73 10.00
CA ASP A 511 -15.50 -30.93 9.50
C ASP A 511 -13.99 -30.71 9.23
N ILE A 512 -13.48 -29.46 9.38
CA ILE A 512 -12.08 -29.13 9.10
C ILE A 512 -11.48 -28.36 10.29
N LYS A 513 -10.30 -28.79 10.75
CA LYS A 513 -9.56 -28.12 11.83
C LYS A 513 -8.71 -26.97 11.32
N ALA A 514 -9.35 -26.01 10.65
CA ALA A 514 -8.72 -24.84 10.09
C ALA A 514 -9.56 -23.57 10.28
N ALA A 515 -8.88 -22.44 10.34
CA ALA A 515 -9.47 -21.12 10.41
C ALA A 515 -8.78 -20.14 9.47
N THR A 516 -9.57 -19.20 8.95
CA THR A 516 -9.14 -17.98 8.29
C THR A 516 -9.30 -16.79 9.23
N LEU A 517 -8.71 -15.64 8.93
CA LEU A 517 -9.01 -14.42 9.70
C LEU A 517 -10.47 -13.99 9.58
N TRP A 518 -11.15 -14.34 8.47
CA TRP A 518 -12.59 -14.15 8.34
C TRP A 518 -13.35 -14.89 9.43
N GLY A 519 -13.06 -16.17 9.63
CA GLY A 519 -13.68 -17.01 10.66
C GLY A 519 -13.35 -16.57 12.09
N LEU A 520 -12.12 -16.14 12.34
CA LEU A 520 -11.75 -15.58 13.65
C LEU A 520 -12.48 -14.25 13.92
N GLY A 521 -12.69 -13.42 12.88
CA GLY A 521 -13.54 -12.23 12.98
C GLY A 521 -15.00 -12.57 13.30
N ASN A 522 -15.55 -13.63 12.70
CA ASN A 522 -16.87 -14.14 13.02
C ASN A 522 -16.96 -14.57 14.49
N TYR A 523 -15.94 -15.21 15.03
CA TYR A 523 -15.91 -15.62 16.44
C TYR A 523 -15.91 -14.42 17.39
N ILE A 524 -15.19 -13.34 17.09
CA ILE A 524 -15.23 -12.10 17.89
C ILE A 524 -16.65 -11.53 17.98
N VAL A 525 -17.33 -11.43 16.83
CA VAL A 525 -18.73 -10.91 16.79
C VAL A 525 -19.67 -11.85 17.54
N ALA A 526 -19.50 -13.16 17.39
CA ALA A 526 -20.29 -14.15 18.13
C ALA A 526 -20.07 -14.06 19.66
N LEU A 527 -18.80 -13.87 20.10
CA LEU A 527 -18.49 -13.65 21.53
C LEU A 527 -19.18 -12.41 22.08
N HIS A 528 -19.12 -11.29 21.33
CA HIS A 528 -19.83 -10.08 21.73
C HIS A 528 -21.34 -10.29 21.85
N ALA A 529 -21.96 -10.96 20.86
CA ALA A 529 -23.40 -11.26 20.89
C ALA A 529 -23.75 -12.22 22.05
N ALA A 530 -22.99 -13.30 22.24
CA ALA A 530 -23.21 -14.27 23.32
C ALA A 530 -23.12 -13.61 24.72
N ARG A 531 -22.15 -12.69 24.89
CA ARG A 531 -22.03 -11.89 26.12
C ARG A 531 -23.22 -10.94 26.32
N SER A 532 -23.64 -10.28 25.24
CA SER A 532 -24.77 -9.34 25.26
C SER A 532 -26.12 -10.02 25.56
N PHE A 533 -26.27 -11.28 25.17
CA PHE A 533 -27.46 -12.11 25.44
C PHE A 533 -27.34 -12.94 26.69
N GLU A 534 -26.27 -12.81 27.46
CA GLU A 534 -26.00 -13.60 28.66
C GLU A 534 -26.05 -15.12 28.41
N LEU A 535 -25.59 -15.53 27.21
CA LEU A 535 -25.37 -16.96 26.90
C LEU A 535 -24.09 -17.50 27.54
N ILE A 536 -23.14 -16.60 27.81
CA ILE A 536 -21.88 -16.86 28.51
C ILE A 536 -21.69 -15.87 29.66
N SER A 537 -21.03 -16.33 30.71
CA SER A 537 -20.71 -15.46 31.84
C SER A 537 -19.61 -14.44 31.48
N PRO A 538 -19.46 -13.32 32.23
CA PRO A 538 -18.35 -12.39 32.06
C PRO A 538 -16.97 -13.06 32.10
N GLN A 539 -16.82 -14.04 32.99
CA GLN A 539 -15.55 -14.79 33.12
C GLN A 539 -15.27 -15.70 31.92
N GLN A 540 -16.31 -16.37 31.39
CA GLN A 540 -16.18 -17.17 30.18
C GLN A 540 -15.85 -16.29 28.95
N PHE A 541 -16.45 -15.12 28.86
CA PHE A 541 -16.16 -14.14 27.83
C PHE A 541 -14.70 -13.68 27.92
N ASP A 542 -14.25 -13.21 29.10
CA ASP A 542 -12.88 -12.75 29.33
C ASP A 542 -11.87 -13.84 28.95
N GLN A 543 -12.06 -15.05 29.43
CA GLN A 543 -11.16 -16.17 29.15
C GLN A 543 -11.06 -16.47 27.65
N ARG A 544 -12.20 -16.50 26.93
CA ARG A 544 -12.23 -16.78 25.50
C ARG A 544 -11.57 -15.65 24.69
N VAL A 545 -11.82 -14.39 25.02
CA VAL A 545 -11.20 -13.24 24.35
C VAL A 545 -9.69 -13.23 24.57
N ARG A 546 -9.24 -13.43 25.80
CA ARG A 546 -7.81 -13.44 26.12
C ARG A 546 -7.08 -14.60 25.45
N ASN A 547 -7.68 -15.78 25.38
CA ASN A 547 -7.13 -16.93 24.66
C ASN A 547 -7.00 -16.62 23.16
N LEU A 548 -8.06 -16.09 22.55
CA LEU A 548 -8.07 -15.73 21.13
C LEU A 548 -6.98 -14.70 20.81
N LEU A 549 -6.96 -13.57 21.52
CA LEU A 549 -6.01 -12.48 21.26
C LEU A 549 -4.57 -12.94 21.46
N GLY A 550 -4.29 -13.68 22.54
CA GLY A 550 -2.96 -14.20 22.82
C GLY A 550 -2.47 -15.23 21.80
N THR A 551 -3.36 -16.01 21.23
CA THR A 551 -3.01 -16.95 20.17
C THR A 551 -2.80 -16.23 18.83
N VAL A 552 -3.68 -15.30 18.46
CA VAL A 552 -3.55 -14.54 17.20
C VAL A 552 -2.25 -13.73 17.18
N ALA A 553 -1.83 -13.17 18.31
CA ALA A 553 -0.56 -12.44 18.42
C ALA A 553 0.68 -13.30 18.15
N GLN A 554 0.55 -14.63 18.17
CA GLN A 554 1.66 -15.57 17.99
C GLN A 554 1.60 -16.33 16.65
N LEU A 555 0.55 -16.11 15.84
CA LEU A 555 0.43 -16.76 14.53
C LEU A 555 1.60 -16.40 13.63
N PRO A 556 2.22 -17.36 12.95
CA PRO A 556 3.26 -17.07 11.97
C PRO A 556 2.69 -16.21 10.84
N LEU A 557 3.48 -15.27 10.35
CA LEU A 557 3.08 -14.37 9.27
C LEU A 557 3.63 -14.87 7.94
N PHE A 558 2.84 -14.75 6.89
CA PHE A 558 3.27 -15.01 5.51
C PHE A 558 4.35 -14.02 5.12
N THR A 559 5.51 -14.51 4.74
CA THR A 559 6.74 -13.71 4.47
C THR A 559 7.14 -12.78 5.62
N GLY A 560 6.67 -13.04 6.84
CA GLY A 560 6.90 -12.16 8.00
C GLY A 560 6.12 -10.85 7.98
N GLU A 561 5.13 -10.68 7.09
CA GLU A 561 4.44 -9.42 6.88
C GLU A 561 2.98 -9.44 7.35
N LEU A 562 2.21 -10.39 6.85
CA LEU A 562 0.77 -10.45 7.01
C LEU A 562 0.32 -11.85 7.39
N PRO A 563 -0.84 -11.99 8.06
CA PRO A 563 -1.38 -13.30 8.35
C PRO A 563 -1.59 -14.16 7.10
N HIS A 564 -1.35 -15.47 7.23
CA HIS A 564 -1.68 -16.43 6.18
C HIS A 564 -3.18 -16.51 5.93
N ARG A 565 -3.57 -16.98 4.74
CA ARG A 565 -4.98 -17.22 4.40
C ARG A 565 -5.63 -18.29 5.25
N GLY A 566 -4.89 -19.28 5.76
CA GLY A 566 -5.41 -20.36 6.57
C GLY A 566 -4.40 -20.86 7.60
N TYR A 567 -4.90 -21.23 8.77
CA TYR A 567 -4.15 -21.84 9.87
C TYR A 567 -4.86 -23.10 10.36
N ASN A 568 -4.09 -24.14 10.63
CA ASN A 568 -4.60 -25.25 11.40
C ASN A 568 -4.90 -24.80 12.82
N THR A 569 -6.13 -24.99 13.28
CA THR A 569 -6.60 -24.50 14.60
C THR A 569 -6.00 -25.24 15.78
N ARG A 570 -5.39 -26.43 15.57
CA ARG A 570 -4.70 -27.20 16.62
C ARG A 570 -3.23 -26.94 16.68
N THR A 571 -2.55 -26.86 15.53
CA THR A 571 -1.09 -26.73 15.48
C THR A 571 -0.59 -25.32 15.24
N LEU A 572 -1.47 -24.38 14.86
CA LEU A 572 -1.22 -22.99 14.46
C LEU A 572 -0.35 -22.86 13.21
N LYS A 573 -0.07 -23.96 12.51
CA LYS A 573 0.72 -23.97 11.28
C LYS A 573 -0.10 -23.44 10.10
N PRO A 574 0.54 -22.80 9.12
CA PRO A 574 -0.12 -22.40 7.87
C PRO A 574 -0.62 -23.64 7.09
N VAL A 575 -1.82 -23.52 6.57
CA VAL A 575 -2.46 -24.59 5.76
C VAL A 575 -3.13 -24.00 4.53
N ASP A 576 -3.43 -24.89 3.56
CA ASP A 576 -4.34 -24.56 2.48
C ASP A 576 -5.83 -24.64 2.90
N TYR A 577 -6.75 -24.35 2.01
CA TYR A 577 -8.20 -24.42 2.31
C TYR A 577 -8.73 -25.86 2.56
N GLY A 578 -7.95 -26.87 2.21
CA GLY A 578 -8.22 -28.27 2.55
C GLY A 578 -7.61 -28.72 3.87
N ASN A 579 -6.99 -27.80 4.63
CA ASN A 579 -6.24 -28.05 5.87
C ASN A 579 -4.97 -28.89 5.67
N ASN A 580 -4.40 -28.92 4.44
CA ASN A 580 -3.13 -29.56 4.21
C ASN A 580 -2.00 -28.62 4.62
N PRO A 581 -0.98 -29.11 5.38
CA PRO A 581 0.16 -28.27 5.78
C PRO A 581 0.91 -27.69 4.58
N THR A 582 1.30 -26.43 4.68
CA THR A 582 2.08 -25.72 3.66
C THR A 582 3.35 -25.14 4.28
N SER A 583 4.51 -25.34 3.63
CA SER A 583 5.78 -24.77 4.10
C SER A 583 5.78 -23.23 4.02
N ASP A 584 5.26 -22.68 2.93
CA ASP A 584 5.33 -21.25 2.60
C ASP A 584 3.96 -20.56 2.68
N GLY A 585 2.91 -21.28 3.07
CA GLY A 585 1.55 -20.78 3.05
C GLY A 585 1.00 -20.57 1.63
N ILE A 586 -0.27 -20.12 1.56
CA ILE A 586 -0.96 -19.87 0.27
C ILE A 586 -1.19 -18.39 -0.03
N GLY A 587 -0.53 -17.50 0.72
CA GLY A 587 -0.66 -16.06 0.57
C GLY A 587 -1.45 -15.40 1.70
N TRP A 588 -1.82 -14.11 1.51
CA TRP A 588 -2.73 -13.37 2.38
C TRP A 588 -4.01 -12.97 1.63
N SER A 589 -5.05 -12.64 2.39
CA SER A 589 -6.33 -12.16 1.86
C SER A 589 -6.68 -10.79 2.44
N ALA A 590 -6.80 -9.78 1.59
CA ALA A 590 -7.22 -8.44 2.03
C ALA A 590 -8.63 -8.45 2.61
N ILE A 591 -9.50 -9.31 2.09
CA ILE A 591 -10.87 -9.45 2.57
C ILE A 591 -10.89 -10.00 4.00
N ASP A 592 -10.15 -11.07 4.26
CA ASP A 592 -10.13 -11.72 5.57
C ASP A 592 -9.50 -10.81 6.63
N ILE A 593 -8.43 -10.10 6.24
CA ILE A 593 -7.78 -9.10 7.11
C ILE A 593 -8.74 -7.93 7.38
N GLY A 594 -9.43 -7.40 6.38
CA GLY A 594 -10.41 -6.33 6.54
C GLY A 594 -11.57 -6.74 7.45
N ARG A 595 -12.08 -7.98 7.30
CA ARG A 595 -13.08 -8.58 8.21
C ARG A 595 -12.57 -8.62 9.66
N PHE A 596 -11.36 -9.10 9.85
CA PHE A 596 -10.76 -9.22 11.18
C PHE A 596 -10.54 -7.85 11.82
N LEU A 597 -10.04 -6.86 11.06
CA LEU A 597 -9.88 -5.47 11.50
C LEU A 597 -11.23 -4.85 11.93
N THR A 598 -12.31 -5.11 11.19
CA THR A 598 -13.68 -4.68 11.58
C THR A 598 -14.06 -5.31 12.93
N SER A 599 -13.84 -6.60 13.09
CA SER A 599 -14.20 -7.33 14.31
C SER A 599 -13.36 -6.90 15.51
N LEU A 600 -12.08 -6.63 15.34
CA LEU A 600 -11.21 -6.02 16.35
C LEU A 600 -11.71 -4.62 16.75
N SER A 601 -12.17 -3.81 15.79
CA SER A 601 -12.78 -2.51 16.08
C SER A 601 -14.08 -2.64 16.89
N ILE A 602 -14.91 -3.63 16.58
CA ILE A 602 -16.10 -3.96 17.37
C ILE A 602 -15.69 -4.34 18.79
N LEU A 603 -14.72 -5.25 18.93
CA LEU A 603 -14.28 -5.73 20.25
C LEU A 603 -13.79 -4.58 21.13
N LYS A 604 -12.89 -3.74 20.65
CA LYS A 604 -12.35 -2.63 21.46
C LYS A 604 -13.35 -1.49 21.72
N THR A 605 -14.32 -1.30 20.82
CA THR A 605 -15.38 -0.28 21.01
C THR A 605 -16.41 -0.76 22.02
N CYS A 606 -16.82 -2.04 21.92
CA CYS A 606 -17.81 -2.61 22.81
C CYS A 606 -17.25 -3.02 24.19
N HIS A 607 -15.94 -3.33 24.23
CA HIS A 607 -15.23 -3.81 25.42
C HIS A 607 -13.86 -3.10 25.55
N PRO A 608 -13.84 -1.79 25.93
CA PRO A 608 -12.63 -0.94 25.88
C PRO A 608 -11.46 -1.47 26.74
N GLN A 609 -11.71 -2.30 27.73
CA GLN A 609 -10.67 -2.93 28.55
C GLN A 609 -9.68 -3.78 27.72
N TYR A 610 -10.05 -4.26 26.54
CA TYR A 610 -9.19 -5.02 25.64
C TYR A 610 -8.47 -4.14 24.60
N ALA A 611 -8.72 -2.81 24.58
CA ALA A 611 -8.27 -1.94 23.49
C ALA A 611 -6.76 -2.03 23.25
N ALA A 612 -5.94 -1.99 24.31
CA ALA A 612 -4.49 -2.08 24.19
C ALA A 612 -4.03 -3.41 23.56
N ALA A 613 -4.60 -4.54 23.99
CA ALA A 613 -4.24 -5.86 23.47
C ALA A 613 -4.75 -6.05 22.03
N VAL A 614 -5.90 -5.49 21.69
CA VAL A 614 -6.47 -5.48 20.34
C VAL A 614 -5.59 -4.66 19.41
N ASP A 615 -5.14 -3.48 19.85
CA ASP A 615 -4.35 -2.57 19.03
C ASP A 615 -2.93 -3.12 18.78
N ALA A 616 -2.38 -3.91 19.69
CA ALA A 616 -1.07 -4.55 19.54
C ALA A 616 -1.00 -5.54 18.36
N ILE A 617 -2.09 -6.24 18.04
CA ILE A 617 -2.11 -7.27 16.99
C ILE A 617 -1.82 -6.67 15.59
N PRO A 618 -2.61 -5.70 15.06
CA PRO A 618 -2.34 -5.15 13.75
C PRO A 618 -1.07 -4.28 13.68
N LEU A 619 -0.50 -3.86 14.81
CA LEU A 619 0.79 -3.18 14.85
C LEU A 619 1.94 -4.07 14.38
N ASP A 620 1.85 -5.37 14.57
CA ASP A 620 2.87 -6.33 14.16
C ASP A 620 2.84 -6.65 12.65
N TRP A 621 1.88 -6.10 11.89
CA TRP A 621 1.69 -6.42 10.48
C TRP A 621 2.24 -5.34 9.56
N SER A 622 2.78 -5.75 8.40
CA SER A 622 3.19 -4.83 7.35
C SER A 622 2.08 -4.68 6.29
N TYR A 623 1.62 -3.45 6.10
CA TYR A 623 0.52 -3.17 5.17
C TYR A 623 0.98 -2.71 3.77
N LEU A 624 2.28 -2.70 3.52
CA LEU A 624 2.89 -2.15 2.32
C LEU A 624 2.37 -2.73 1.00
N ARG A 625 2.05 -4.03 1.02
CA ARG A 625 1.61 -4.74 -0.18
C ARG A 625 0.11 -4.96 -0.27
N ILE A 626 -0.61 -4.79 0.83
CA ILE A 626 -2.04 -5.07 0.90
C ILE A 626 -2.92 -3.85 0.59
N VAL A 627 -2.46 -2.63 0.93
CA VAL A 627 -3.17 -1.37 0.61
C VAL A 627 -2.24 -0.48 -0.20
N ARG A 628 -2.60 -0.20 -1.47
CA ARG A 628 -1.79 0.60 -2.39
C ARG A 628 -2.67 1.60 -3.13
N ASN A 629 -2.27 2.88 -3.07
CA ASN A 629 -2.98 3.94 -3.79
C ASN A 629 -4.51 3.88 -3.56
N GLY A 630 -4.93 3.66 -2.33
CA GLY A 630 -6.35 3.57 -1.97
C GLY A 630 -7.06 2.27 -2.37
N ALA A 631 -6.38 1.28 -2.94
CA ALA A 631 -6.95 0.00 -3.35
C ALA A 631 -6.38 -1.16 -2.53
N LEU A 632 -7.19 -2.23 -2.38
CA LEU A 632 -6.83 -3.44 -1.66
C LEU A 632 -6.26 -4.51 -2.59
N TYR A 633 -5.26 -5.25 -2.09
CA TYR A 633 -4.57 -6.31 -2.82
C TYR A 633 -4.46 -7.58 -1.98
N SER A 634 -4.71 -8.72 -2.61
CA SER A 634 -4.50 -10.05 -2.04
C SER A 634 -3.32 -10.75 -2.70
N ALA A 635 -2.66 -11.66 -2.00
CA ALA A 635 -1.59 -12.49 -2.55
C ALA A 635 -1.97 -13.97 -2.62
N LYS A 636 -1.49 -14.65 -3.65
CA LYS A 636 -1.48 -16.11 -3.76
C LYS A 636 -0.07 -16.59 -4.01
N THR A 637 0.34 -17.65 -3.33
CA THR A 637 1.61 -18.32 -3.63
C THR A 637 1.56 -18.95 -5.02
N THR A 638 2.55 -18.67 -5.86
CA THR A 638 2.74 -19.27 -7.17
C THR A 638 4.15 -19.85 -7.25
N GLN A 639 4.36 -20.91 -8.01
CA GLN A 639 5.69 -21.41 -8.28
C GLN A 639 6.30 -20.64 -9.46
N ARG A 640 7.53 -20.17 -9.30
CA ARG A 640 8.34 -19.62 -10.39
C ARG A 640 8.84 -20.77 -11.28
N SER A 641 9.30 -20.42 -12.48
CA SER A 641 9.90 -21.39 -13.43
C SER A 641 11.12 -22.15 -12.87
N ASN A 642 11.79 -21.60 -11.85
CA ASN A 642 12.89 -22.25 -11.12
C ASN A 642 12.41 -23.12 -9.93
N GLY A 643 11.11 -23.34 -9.75
CA GLY A 643 10.53 -24.13 -8.66
C GLY A 643 10.40 -23.40 -7.32
N GLN A 644 10.86 -22.15 -7.21
CA GLN A 644 10.70 -21.37 -5.98
C GLN A 644 9.28 -20.80 -5.84
N ALA A 645 8.74 -20.87 -4.62
CA ALA A 645 7.46 -20.23 -4.30
C ALA A 645 7.63 -18.71 -4.24
N ALA A 646 6.70 -17.99 -4.86
CA ALA A 646 6.67 -16.53 -4.81
C ALA A 646 5.24 -16.01 -4.68
N PRO A 647 5.01 -14.89 -3.96
CA PRO A 647 3.70 -14.27 -3.89
C PRO A 647 3.36 -13.58 -5.23
N ARG A 648 2.21 -13.95 -5.81
CA ARG A 648 1.56 -13.18 -6.87
C ARG A 648 0.51 -12.28 -6.25
N ILE A 649 0.72 -10.99 -6.31
CA ILE A 649 -0.18 -9.98 -5.74
C ILE A 649 -1.12 -9.48 -6.84
N THR A 650 -2.42 -9.45 -6.51
CA THR A 650 -3.47 -9.01 -7.43
C THR A 650 -4.43 -8.07 -6.72
N PRO A 651 -4.96 -7.05 -7.42
CA PRO A 651 -5.99 -6.21 -6.82
C PRO A 651 -7.20 -7.05 -6.42
N GLU A 652 -7.81 -6.68 -5.30
CA GLU A 652 -9.08 -7.26 -4.89
C GLU A 652 -10.21 -6.66 -5.75
N THR A 653 -11.15 -7.49 -6.18
CA THR A 653 -12.24 -7.07 -7.09
C THR A 653 -13.58 -7.72 -6.77
N ARG A 654 -13.69 -8.49 -5.69
CA ARG A 654 -14.92 -9.19 -5.31
C ARG A 654 -15.94 -8.21 -4.74
N LEU A 655 -16.99 -7.96 -5.51
CA LEU A 655 -18.06 -7.03 -5.17
C LEU A 655 -18.71 -7.36 -3.82
N GLY A 656 -18.89 -6.35 -2.98
CA GLY A 656 -19.37 -6.43 -1.61
C GLY A 656 -18.27 -6.76 -0.61
N TYR A 657 -17.43 -7.73 -0.91
CA TYR A 657 -16.32 -8.12 -0.04
C TYR A 657 -15.21 -7.08 -0.01
N GLU A 658 -14.88 -6.51 -1.18
CA GLU A 658 -13.89 -5.43 -1.29
C GLU A 658 -14.34 -4.18 -0.54
N GLU A 659 -15.60 -3.78 -0.72
CA GLU A 659 -16.19 -2.61 -0.08
C GLU A 659 -16.28 -2.78 1.44
N TYR A 660 -16.66 -3.97 1.90
CA TYR A 660 -16.69 -4.28 3.32
C TYR A 660 -15.28 -4.25 3.93
N ALA A 661 -14.31 -4.88 3.28
CA ALA A 661 -12.92 -4.89 3.73
C ALA A 661 -12.31 -3.49 3.75
N ALA A 662 -12.60 -2.67 2.72
CA ALA A 662 -12.14 -1.28 2.66
C ALA A 662 -12.57 -0.49 3.91
N ARG A 663 -13.82 -0.67 4.35
CA ARG A 663 -14.29 -0.05 5.61
C ARG A 663 -13.53 -0.58 6.82
N GLY A 664 -13.20 -1.88 6.85
CA GLY A 664 -12.37 -2.47 7.89
C GLY A 664 -11.00 -1.79 7.99
N PHE A 665 -10.32 -1.61 6.86
CA PHE A 665 -9.05 -0.89 6.82
C PHE A 665 -9.18 0.58 7.23
N GLN A 666 -10.24 1.27 6.80
CA GLN A 666 -10.48 2.67 7.15
C GLN A 666 -10.73 2.88 8.65
N LEU A 667 -11.39 1.95 9.34
CA LEU A 667 -11.54 1.98 10.80
C LEU A 667 -10.20 2.07 11.53
N TRP A 668 -9.13 1.63 10.89
CA TRP A 668 -7.75 1.64 11.39
C TRP A 668 -6.88 2.73 10.77
N GLY A 669 -7.48 3.68 10.05
CA GLY A 669 -6.80 4.85 9.50
C GLY A 669 -6.07 4.61 8.18
N PHE A 670 -6.30 3.47 7.50
CA PHE A 670 -5.74 3.23 6.17
C PHE A 670 -6.58 3.88 5.08
N ASP A 671 -5.94 4.39 4.06
CA ASP A 671 -6.64 4.80 2.85
C ASP A 671 -7.01 3.59 1.99
N ALA A 672 -8.30 3.29 1.94
CA ALA A 672 -8.89 2.30 1.06
C ALA A 672 -9.99 2.90 0.18
N SER A 673 -9.90 4.20 -0.10
CA SER A 673 -10.92 5.00 -0.79
C SER A 673 -11.26 4.48 -2.18
N ARG A 674 -10.31 3.91 -2.91
CA ARG A 674 -10.54 3.31 -4.23
C ARG A 674 -11.22 1.95 -4.18
N SER A 675 -11.19 1.29 -3.03
CA SER A 675 -11.92 0.04 -2.77
C SER A 675 -13.25 0.26 -2.07
N GLU A 676 -13.60 1.51 -1.70
CA GLU A 676 -14.94 1.89 -1.25
C GLU A 676 -15.96 1.86 -2.39
N ILE A 677 -17.22 2.10 -2.03
CA ILE A 677 -18.33 2.23 -2.98
C ILE A 677 -18.07 3.41 -3.90
N GLY A 678 -17.82 3.11 -5.18
CA GLY A 678 -17.75 4.10 -6.25
C GLY A 678 -19.11 4.38 -6.87
N ASP A 679 -19.16 5.35 -7.78
CA ASP A 679 -20.37 5.73 -8.50
C ASP A 679 -20.54 4.93 -9.83
N GLN A 680 -19.57 4.05 -10.16
CA GLN A 680 -19.53 3.35 -11.44
C GLN A 680 -19.47 1.83 -11.24
N TYR A 681 -20.59 1.18 -11.48
CA TYR A 681 -20.72 -0.28 -11.57
C TYR A 681 -21.29 -0.68 -12.91
N GLN A 682 -20.85 -1.82 -13.43
CA GLN A 682 -21.60 -2.50 -14.48
C GLN A 682 -22.85 -3.10 -13.86
N THR A 683 -23.97 -3.02 -14.56
CA THR A 683 -25.24 -3.59 -14.11
C THR A 683 -25.80 -4.56 -15.14
N VAL A 684 -26.53 -5.57 -14.65
CA VAL A 684 -27.29 -6.53 -15.45
C VAL A 684 -28.73 -6.51 -14.95
N ALA A 685 -29.69 -6.52 -15.86
CA ALA A 685 -31.10 -6.57 -15.52
C ALA A 685 -31.50 -7.98 -15.03
N VAL A 686 -31.96 -8.10 -13.78
CA VAL A 686 -32.49 -9.33 -13.17
C VAL A 686 -33.84 -9.03 -12.56
N GLU A 687 -34.89 -9.72 -12.96
CA GLU A 687 -36.29 -9.47 -12.55
C GLU A 687 -36.68 -7.99 -12.72
N GLY A 688 -36.11 -7.31 -13.70
CA GLY A 688 -36.33 -5.88 -13.97
C GLY A 688 -35.56 -4.90 -13.07
N GLU A 689 -34.70 -5.40 -12.20
CA GLU A 689 -33.81 -4.59 -11.35
C GLU A 689 -32.40 -4.49 -11.95
N ALA A 690 -31.76 -3.35 -11.78
CA ALA A 690 -30.37 -3.14 -12.21
C ALA A 690 -29.39 -3.70 -11.15
N ILE A 691 -28.96 -4.94 -11.35
CA ILE A 691 -28.09 -5.64 -10.39
C ILE A 691 -26.62 -5.31 -10.69
N PRO A 692 -25.83 -4.81 -9.73
CA PRO A 692 -24.43 -4.54 -9.92
C PRO A 692 -23.66 -5.85 -10.15
N LEU A 693 -22.80 -5.85 -11.16
CA LEU A 693 -21.98 -7.02 -11.50
C LEU A 693 -20.52 -6.83 -11.06
N GLY A 694 -20.02 -5.62 -11.04
CA GLY A 694 -18.66 -5.27 -10.65
C GLY A 694 -18.32 -3.84 -11.06
N ARG A 695 -17.18 -3.33 -10.59
CA ARG A 695 -16.73 -1.99 -10.93
C ARG A 695 -16.22 -1.91 -12.37
N LEU A 696 -16.44 -0.77 -13.01
CA LEU A 696 -15.82 -0.43 -14.28
C LEU A 696 -14.32 -0.12 -14.05
N ARG A 697 -13.49 -1.14 -13.98
CA ARG A 697 -12.02 -1.03 -13.90
C ARG A 697 -11.40 -1.49 -15.22
N GLY A 698 -11.46 -0.64 -16.26
CA GLY A 698 -10.86 -0.91 -17.57
C GLY A 698 -11.43 -2.15 -18.29
N LYS A 699 -10.72 -2.64 -19.29
CA LYS A 699 -11.13 -3.81 -20.10
C LYS A 699 -11.19 -5.14 -19.35
N THR A 700 -10.72 -5.20 -18.10
CA THR A 700 -10.69 -6.40 -17.27
C THR A 700 -11.96 -6.64 -16.46
N ALA A 701 -12.88 -5.67 -16.40
CA ALA A 701 -14.16 -5.83 -15.69
C ALA A 701 -15.15 -6.79 -16.38
N ALA A 702 -14.86 -7.20 -17.61
CA ALA A 702 -15.69 -8.12 -18.40
C ALA A 702 -15.29 -9.62 -18.24
N ASN A 703 -14.40 -9.97 -17.30
CA ASN A 703 -13.98 -11.35 -17.12
C ASN A 703 -15.12 -12.21 -16.56
N ALA A 704 -15.20 -13.44 -17.05
CA ALA A 704 -16.21 -14.46 -16.78
C ALA A 704 -16.37 -14.88 -15.30
N ASP A 705 -15.55 -14.33 -14.40
CA ASP A 705 -15.52 -14.68 -12.98
C ASP A 705 -16.30 -13.70 -12.10
N SER A 706 -16.98 -12.71 -12.69
CA SER A 706 -17.78 -11.75 -11.94
C SER A 706 -19.04 -12.41 -11.40
N VAL A 707 -19.16 -12.46 -10.08
CA VAL A 707 -20.34 -12.95 -9.37
C VAL A 707 -20.90 -11.88 -8.46
N THR A 708 -22.23 -11.76 -8.39
CA THR A 708 -22.92 -10.89 -7.44
C THR A 708 -23.55 -11.75 -6.36
N LEU A 709 -23.12 -11.52 -5.11
CA LEU A 709 -23.50 -12.23 -3.90
C LEU A 709 -23.90 -11.25 -2.81
N HIS A 710 -24.74 -11.66 -1.86
CA HIS A 710 -25.22 -10.80 -0.77
C HIS A 710 -24.39 -10.86 0.53
N ASN A 711 -23.66 -11.95 0.80
CA ASN A 711 -23.08 -12.21 2.12
C ASN A 711 -22.34 -11.01 2.73
N ALA A 712 -21.41 -10.41 2.00
CA ALA A 712 -20.61 -9.30 2.51
C ALA A 712 -21.46 -8.06 2.79
N PHE A 713 -22.49 -7.80 1.99
CA PHE A 713 -23.43 -6.69 2.21
C PHE A 713 -24.27 -6.90 3.46
N LEU A 714 -24.63 -8.16 3.80
CA LEU A 714 -25.37 -8.44 5.03
C LEU A 714 -24.52 -8.18 6.27
N PHE A 715 -23.25 -8.59 6.27
CA PHE A 715 -22.30 -8.19 7.32
C PHE A 715 -22.15 -6.67 7.41
N TYR A 716 -22.01 -6.00 6.25
CA TYR A 716 -21.92 -4.55 6.18
C TYR A 716 -23.13 -3.88 6.86
N GLY A 717 -24.34 -4.26 6.50
CA GLY A 717 -25.56 -3.68 7.06
C GLY A 717 -25.71 -3.85 8.56
N LEU A 718 -25.41 -5.06 9.07
CA LEU A 718 -25.54 -5.39 10.49
C LEU A 718 -24.46 -4.73 11.37
N GLU A 719 -23.24 -4.62 10.85
CA GLU A 719 -22.09 -4.21 11.64
C GLU A 719 -21.73 -2.73 11.47
N LEU A 720 -21.84 -2.19 10.26
CA LEU A 720 -21.40 -0.85 9.89
C LEU A 720 -22.57 0.09 9.55
N GLY A 721 -23.73 -0.48 9.19
CA GLY A 721 -24.89 0.26 8.69
C GLY A 721 -24.74 0.67 7.22
N PHE A 722 -25.87 0.71 6.52
CA PHE A 722 -25.89 1.17 5.13
C PHE A 722 -25.90 2.69 5.06
N ASP A 723 -24.88 3.27 4.44
CA ASP A 723 -24.97 4.64 3.95
C ASP A 723 -25.88 4.70 2.68
N PRO A 724 -26.27 5.90 2.21
CA PRO A 724 -27.16 6.02 1.07
C PRO A 724 -26.62 5.37 -0.22
N LYS A 725 -25.32 5.40 -0.47
CA LYS A 725 -24.71 4.78 -1.66
C LYS A 725 -24.76 3.27 -1.58
N MET A 726 -24.43 2.69 -0.42
CA MET A 726 -24.51 1.25 -0.18
C MET A 726 -25.95 0.78 -0.29
N LYS A 727 -26.90 1.51 0.28
CA LYS A 727 -28.32 1.16 0.23
C LYS A 727 -28.85 1.15 -1.21
N ALA A 728 -28.51 2.16 -2.00
CA ALA A 728 -28.86 2.23 -3.42
C ALA A 728 -28.29 1.05 -4.23
N LEU A 729 -27.14 0.51 -3.83
CA LEU A 729 -26.52 -0.65 -4.47
C LEU A 729 -27.22 -1.98 -4.08
N VAL A 730 -27.65 -2.10 -2.82
CA VAL A 730 -28.12 -3.37 -2.25
C VAL A 730 -29.64 -3.56 -2.38
N ASP A 731 -30.45 -2.48 -2.27
CA ASP A 731 -31.91 -2.59 -2.37
C ASP A 731 -32.42 -3.26 -3.66
N PRO A 732 -31.87 -2.99 -4.87
CA PRO A 732 -32.21 -3.71 -6.08
C PRO A 732 -31.96 -5.23 -5.99
N MET A 733 -30.88 -5.65 -5.31
CA MET A 733 -30.55 -7.06 -5.13
C MET A 733 -31.61 -7.80 -4.29
N VAL A 734 -32.13 -7.16 -3.24
CA VAL A 734 -33.19 -7.72 -2.41
C VAL A 734 -34.50 -7.74 -3.17
N THR A 735 -34.81 -6.64 -3.87
CA THR A 735 -36.03 -6.51 -4.70
C THR A 735 -36.10 -7.59 -5.77
N ALA A 736 -34.97 -7.88 -6.44
CA ALA A 736 -34.92 -8.96 -7.44
C ALA A 736 -35.25 -10.34 -6.86
N GLN A 737 -34.76 -10.65 -5.65
CA GLN A 737 -35.06 -11.92 -4.96
C GLN A 737 -36.55 -12.00 -4.57
N ILE A 738 -37.14 -10.91 -4.08
CA ILE A 738 -38.56 -10.85 -3.77
C ILE A 738 -39.39 -11.06 -5.04
N LYS A 739 -39.07 -10.39 -6.14
CA LYS A 739 -39.77 -10.54 -7.44
C LYS A 739 -39.65 -11.96 -8.01
N ARG A 740 -38.47 -12.60 -7.86
CA ARG A 740 -38.32 -14.01 -8.24
C ARG A 740 -39.26 -14.91 -7.44
N TYR A 741 -39.32 -14.73 -6.12
CA TYR A 741 -40.25 -15.46 -5.26
C TYR A 741 -41.70 -15.23 -5.68
N GLN A 742 -42.12 -13.99 -5.88
CA GLN A 742 -43.48 -13.65 -6.32
C GLN A 742 -43.83 -14.30 -7.66
N ARG A 743 -42.90 -14.39 -8.58
CA ARG A 743 -43.10 -14.97 -9.90
C ARG A 743 -43.10 -16.50 -9.90
N THR A 744 -42.26 -17.13 -9.07
CA THR A 744 -41.99 -18.58 -9.12
C THR A 744 -42.53 -19.36 -7.92
N GLY A 745 -42.94 -18.71 -6.85
CA GLY A 745 -43.25 -19.35 -5.55
C GLY A 745 -42.02 -19.94 -4.84
N GLN A 746 -40.80 -19.74 -5.38
CA GLN A 746 -39.59 -20.37 -4.91
C GLN A 746 -38.79 -19.43 -4.00
N LEU A 747 -38.64 -19.80 -2.70
CA LEU A 747 -37.81 -19.08 -1.75
C LEU A 747 -36.39 -18.97 -2.29
N THR A 748 -35.81 -17.78 -2.21
CA THR A 748 -34.53 -17.49 -2.86
C THR A 748 -33.64 -16.67 -1.96
N THR A 749 -32.37 -17.09 -1.85
CA THR A 749 -31.28 -16.28 -1.29
C THR A 749 -30.11 -16.25 -2.25
N SER A 750 -29.24 -15.26 -2.07
CA SER A 750 -27.96 -15.16 -2.75
C SER A 750 -26.85 -15.14 -1.72
N GLY A 751 -25.79 -15.89 -1.97
CA GLY A 751 -24.64 -15.93 -1.09
C GLY A 751 -23.79 -17.18 -1.27
N THR A 752 -22.57 -17.15 -0.77
CA THR A 752 -21.73 -18.35 -0.65
C THR A 752 -22.22 -19.19 0.51
N ALA A 753 -22.33 -20.48 0.31
CA ALA A 753 -22.68 -21.46 1.33
C ALA A 753 -21.79 -22.71 1.23
N LEU A 754 -21.63 -23.41 2.35
CA LEU A 754 -20.98 -24.71 2.40
C LEU A 754 -22.00 -25.82 2.17
N ILE A 755 -21.53 -26.92 1.62
CA ILE A 755 -22.32 -28.12 1.47
C ILE A 755 -21.51 -29.36 1.92
N GLU A 756 -22.21 -30.40 2.35
CA GLU A 756 -21.63 -31.61 2.95
C GLU A 756 -20.85 -32.52 1.96
N ARG A 757 -20.82 -32.16 0.69
CA ARG A 757 -20.20 -32.99 -0.39
C ARG A 757 -19.54 -32.14 -1.46
N SER A 758 -18.63 -32.73 -2.22
CA SER A 758 -17.93 -32.06 -3.32
C SER A 758 -18.95 -31.35 -4.26
N PRO A 759 -18.66 -30.09 -4.63
CA PRO A 759 -17.43 -29.33 -4.46
C PRO A 759 -17.27 -28.61 -3.09
N TYR A 760 -18.06 -28.89 -2.09
CA TYR A 760 -18.08 -28.39 -0.72
C TYR A 760 -18.44 -26.90 -0.57
N ILE A 761 -18.31 -26.09 -1.62
CA ILE A 761 -18.68 -24.68 -1.66
C ILE A 761 -19.61 -24.44 -2.83
N VAL A 762 -20.66 -23.67 -2.62
CA VAL A 762 -21.57 -23.21 -3.67
C VAL A 762 -21.75 -21.70 -3.58
N HIS A 763 -21.55 -21.02 -4.69
CA HIS A 763 -21.89 -19.61 -4.86
C HIS A 763 -23.29 -19.51 -5.47
N ASN A 764 -24.29 -19.21 -4.61
CA ASN A 764 -25.66 -18.95 -5.04
C ASN A 764 -25.73 -17.51 -5.53
N THR A 765 -25.55 -17.25 -6.79
CA THR A 765 -25.40 -15.90 -7.32
C THR A 765 -26.74 -15.26 -7.66
N LEU A 766 -26.82 -13.93 -7.59
CA LEU A 766 -27.85 -13.15 -8.30
C LEU A 766 -27.49 -13.13 -9.79
N VAL A 767 -26.23 -12.82 -10.09
CA VAL A 767 -25.66 -12.90 -11.44
C VAL A 767 -24.32 -13.61 -11.34
N GLY A 768 -24.14 -14.63 -12.14
CA GLY A 768 -22.89 -15.36 -12.28
C GLY A 768 -22.61 -15.61 -13.76
N LYS A 769 -21.41 -15.30 -14.23
CA LYS A 769 -21.00 -15.42 -15.64
C LYS A 769 -22.00 -14.79 -16.65
N GLY A 770 -22.62 -13.70 -16.25
CA GLY A 770 -23.62 -13.01 -17.08
C GLY A 770 -25.06 -13.57 -17.01
N ASN A 771 -25.27 -14.71 -16.33
CA ASN A 771 -26.58 -15.33 -16.16
C ASN A 771 -27.20 -15.05 -14.79
N ALA A 772 -28.48 -14.81 -14.73
CA ALA A 772 -29.22 -14.66 -13.50
C ALA A 772 -29.40 -16.01 -12.79
N TRP A 773 -29.30 -16.01 -11.46
CA TRP A 773 -29.62 -17.13 -10.59
C TRP A 773 -28.74 -18.38 -10.79
N GLU A 774 -27.51 -18.23 -11.26
CA GLU A 774 -26.56 -19.33 -11.34
C GLU A 774 -26.11 -19.79 -9.94
N ALA A 775 -25.97 -21.12 -9.78
CA ALA A 775 -25.22 -21.72 -8.69
C ALA A 775 -23.90 -22.23 -9.25
N LEU A 776 -22.77 -21.77 -8.71
CA LEU A 776 -21.43 -22.02 -9.24
C LEU A 776 -20.56 -22.67 -8.16
N ASP A 777 -19.60 -23.52 -8.56
CA ASP A 777 -18.50 -23.94 -7.70
C ASP A 777 -17.36 -22.90 -7.71
N ASP A 778 -16.29 -23.15 -6.92
CA ASP A 778 -15.11 -22.26 -6.84
C ASP A 778 -14.36 -22.09 -8.18
N ALA A 779 -14.49 -23.06 -9.09
CA ALA A 779 -13.95 -22.97 -10.44
C ALA A 779 -14.89 -22.22 -11.41
N GLY A 780 -16.03 -21.74 -10.91
CA GLY A 780 -17.06 -21.08 -11.70
C GLY A 780 -17.83 -22.03 -12.60
N LYS A 781 -17.84 -23.33 -12.33
CA LYS A 781 -18.64 -24.31 -13.07
C LYS A 781 -20.09 -24.30 -12.56
N PRO A 782 -21.12 -24.24 -13.44
CA PRO A 782 -22.51 -24.31 -13.03
C PRO A 782 -22.87 -25.65 -12.34
N ILE A 783 -23.52 -25.55 -11.20
CA ILE A 783 -24.00 -26.67 -10.38
C ILE A 783 -25.46 -26.42 -9.90
N PRO A 784 -26.43 -26.24 -10.79
CA PRO A 784 -27.77 -25.72 -10.47
C PRO A 784 -28.53 -26.59 -9.45
N ASP A 785 -28.27 -27.89 -9.39
CA ASP A 785 -28.89 -28.79 -8.40
C ASP A 785 -28.36 -28.60 -6.97
N ARG A 786 -27.33 -27.76 -6.80
CA ARG A 786 -26.74 -27.43 -5.49
C ARG A 786 -27.15 -26.05 -4.95
N ARG A 787 -28.04 -25.36 -5.63
CA ARG A 787 -28.50 -24.06 -5.15
C ARG A 787 -29.20 -24.20 -3.81
N LEU A 788 -28.84 -23.30 -2.85
CA LEU A 788 -29.38 -23.29 -1.49
C LEU A 788 -30.21 -22.05 -1.21
N VAL A 789 -31.18 -22.22 -0.35
CA VAL A 789 -31.74 -21.15 0.47
C VAL A 789 -30.87 -21.07 1.73
N ASN A 790 -30.11 -19.98 1.88
CA ASN A 790 -29.12 -19.84 2.95
C ASN A 790 -29.77 -19.36 4.24
N THR A 791 -29.51 -20.06 5.35
CA THR A 791 -30.09 -19.80 6.67
C THR A 791 -29.70 -18.41 7.20
N ALA A 792 -28.41 -18.08 7.18
CA ALA A 792 -27.93 -16.81 7.71
C ALA A 792 -28.46 -15.61 6.93
N ALA A 793 -28.54 -15.71 5.61
CA ALA A 793 -29.09 -14.66 4.77
C ALA A 793 -30.58 -14.43 5.09
N ALA A 794 -31.35 -15.49 5.35
CA ALA A 794 -32.77 -15.37 5.72
C ALA A 794 -32.95 -14.59 7.03
N PHE A 795 -32.13 -14.86 8.06
CA PHE A 795 -32.15 -14.08 9.30
C PHE A 795 -31.76 -12.60 9.09
N ALA A 796 -30.72 -12.35 8.32
CA ALA A 796 -30.22 -11.01 8.07
C ALA A 796 -31.20 -10.17 7.24
N TYR A 797 -31.85 -10.76 6.22
CA TYR A 797 -32.86 -10.04 5.43
C TYR A 797 -34.04 -9.59 6.26
N ASP A 798 -34.58 -10.43 7.16
CA ASP A 798 -35.74 -10.11 8.01
C ASP A 798 -35.45 -8.89 8.90
N VAL A 799 -34.24 -8.76 9.42
CA VAL A 799 -33.89 -7.65 10.34
C VAL A 799 -33.44 -6.38 9.62
N LEU A 800 -32.86 -6.49 8.41
CA LEU A 800 -32.42 -5.34 7.62
C LEU A 800 -33.55 -4.74 6.77
N TRP A 801 -34.59 -5.56 6.39
CA TRP A 801 -35.78 -5.13 5.65
C TRP A 801 -37.06 -5.65 6.36
N PRO A 802 -37.36 -5.22 7.58
CA PRO A 802 -38.27 -5.89 8.53
C PRO A 802 -39.75 -5.88 8.13
N GLN A 803 -40.17 -5.04 7.19
CA GLN A 803 -41.58 -4.92 6.82
C GLN A 803 -41.92 -5.64 5.50
N THR A 804 -41.15 -6.61 5.12
CA THR A 804 -41.29 -7.31 3.86
C THR A 804 -41.82 -8.73 4.06
N PRO A 805 -43.10 -9.02 3.75
CA PRO A 805 -43.71 -10.33 4.04
C PRO A 805 -42.98 -11.52 3.45
N ALA A 806 -42.46 -11.41 2.20
CA ALA A 806 -41.67 -12.46 1.56
C ALA A 806 -40.38 -12.81 2.31
N LEU A 807 -39.75 -11.83 2.95
CA LEU A 807 -38.53 -12.06 3.75
C LEU A 807 -38.82 -12.65 5.12
N GLN A 808 -40.02 -12.34 5.70
CA GLN A 808 -40.49 -12.96 6.92
C GLN A 808 -40.82 -14.45 6.68
N GLU A 809 -41.44 -14.79 5.56
CA GLU A 809 -41.70 -16.16 5.16
C GLU A 809 -40.39 -16.92 4.94
N LEU A 810 -39.43 -16.31 4.23
CA LEU A 810 -38.09 -16.84 4.04
C LEU A 810 -37.42 -17.16 5.40
N ARG A 811 -37.46 -16.23 6.37
CA ARG A 811 -36.95 -16.48 7.71
C ARG A 811 -37.68 -17.64 8.40
N THR A 812 -38.99 -17.67 8.30
CA THR A 812 -39.81 -18.73 8.95
C THR A 812 -39.39 -20.11 8.44
N SER A 813 -39.04 -20.25 7.17
CA SER A 813 -38.63 -21.54 6.59
C SER A 813 -37.32 -22.12 7.16
N VAL A 814 -36.50 -21.31 7.84
CA VAL A 814 -35.16 -21.71 8.35
C VAL A 814 -35.06 -21.67 9.89
N LEU A 815 -36.07 -21.23 10.61
CA LEU A 815 -36.00 -21.01 12.06
C LEU A 815 -35.57 -22.26 12.85
N ASP A 816 -36.05 -23.42 12.46
CA ASP A 816 -35.77 -24.70 13.13
C ASP A 816 -34.74 -25.54 12.35
N LEU A 817 -34.01 -24.92 11.40
CA LEU A 817 -33.00 -25.61 10.57
C LEU A 817 -31.65 -25.66 11.30
N TYR A 818 -31.60 -26.32 12.45
CA TYR A 818 -30.36 -26.44 13.24
C TYR A 818 -30.21 -27.82 13.89
N SER A 819 -28.93 -28.15 14.15
CA SER A 819 -28.57 -29.29 15.00
C SER A 819 -28.50 -28.84 16.46
N PRO A 820 -29.09 -29.62 17.40
CA PRO A 820 -28.95 -29.29 18.84
C PRO A 820 -27.54 -29.27 19.38
N LEU A 821 -26.57 -29.88 18.66
CA LEU A 821 -25.18 -30.00 19.07
C LEU A 821 -24.21 -29.11 18.30
N LEU A 822 -24.53 -28.75 17.04
CA LEU A 822 -23.56 -28.13 16.12
C LEU A 822 -23.98 -26.76 15.57
N GLY A 823 -25.15 -26.25 15.96
CA GLY A 823 -25.64 -24.97 15.47
C GLY A 823 -26.49 -25.08 14.21
N TYR A 824 -26.68 -23.96 13.53
CA TYR A 824 -27.48 -23.89 12.32
C TYR A 824 -26.78 -24.52 11.11
N TYR A 825 -27.55 -25.27 10.31
CA TYR A 825 -27.15 -25.70 8.96
C TYR A 825 -26.97 -24.49 8.03
N GLU A 826 -26.15 -24.65 7.01
CA GLU A 826 -25.92 -23.62 5.97
C GLU A 826 -27.18 -23.20 5.24
N GLY A 827 -28.13 -24.14 5.10
CA GLY A 827 -29.38 -23.90 4.41
C GLY A 827 -30.10 -25.19 4.03
N PHE A 828 -31.05 -25.08 3.12
CA PHE A 828 -31.66 -26.22 2.45
C PHE A 828 -31.57 -26.07 0.94
N TYR A 829 -31.50 -27.20 0.24
CA TYR A 829 -31.45 -27.23 -1.22
C TYR A 829 -32.75 -26.72 -1.83
N GLU A 830 -32.69 -25.66 -2.63
CA GLU A 830 -33.85 -25.01 -3.25
C GLU A 830 -34.77 -26.00 -4.02
N LYS A 831 -34.19 -26.95 -4.74
CA LYS A 831 -34.88 -27.95 -5.56
C LYS A 831 -35.55 -29.04 -4.73
N THR A 832 -34.99 -29.44 -3.60
CA THR A 832 -35.43 -30.65 -2.86
C THR A 832 -36.00 -30.36 -1.48
N GLY A 833 -35.82 -29.14 -0.95
CA GLY A 833 -36.19 -28.81 0.41
C GLY A 833 -35.35 -29.48 1.50
N LYS A 834 -34.37 -30.34 1.14
CA LYS A 834 -33.54 -31.07 2.11
C LYS A 834 -32.47 -30.17 2.70
N ALA A 835 -32.22 -30.31 4.03
CA ALA A 835 -31.13 -29.57 4.68
C ALA A 835 -29.77 -29.90 4.04
N ALA A 836 -28.93 -28.90 3.90
CA ALA A 836 -27.51 -29.04 3.63
C ALA A 836 -26.78 -29.23 4.97
N HIS A 837 -26.29 -30.47 5.20
CA HIS A 837 -25.68 -30.84 6.50
C HIS A 837 -24.24 -30.32 6.63
N ALA A 838 -24.04 -29.02 6.42
CA ALA A 838 -22.79 -28.31 6.65
C ALA A 838 -23.02 -27.20 7.67
N PHE A 839 -21.97 -26.87 8.43
CA PHE A 839 -22.03 -25.89 9.50
C PHE A 839 -20.77 -24.99 9.40
N SER A 840 -20.95 -23.69 9.58
CA SER A 840 -19.84 -22.74 9.57
C SER A 840 -19.91 -21.67 10.63
N SER A 841 -18.75 -21.10 10.94
CA SER A 841 -18.62 -19.91 11.78
C SER A 841 -19.39 -18.71 11.19
N SER A 842 -19.38 -18.58 9.86
CA SER A 842 -20.05 -17.48 9.15
C SER A 842 -21.56 -17.51 9.33
N THR A 843 -22.19 -18.67 9.12
CA THR A 843 -23.65 -18.81 9.26
C THR A 843 -24.08 -18.53 10.69
N ASN A 844 -23.42 -19.12 11.67
CA ASN A 844 -23.81 -19.00 13.07
C ASN A 844 -23.50 -17.61 13.66
N SER A 845 -22.40 -16.96 13.23
CA SER A 845 -22.09 -15.58 13.62
C SER A 845 -23.08 -14.58 13.04
N LEU A 846 -23.44 -14.71 11.76
CA LEU A 846 -24.37 -13.78 11.10
C LEU A 846 -25.76 -13.85 11.73
N ILE A 847 -26.21 -15.06 12.14
CA ILE A 847 -27.49 -15.23 12.88
C ILE A 847 -27.42 -14.48 14.22
N LEU A 848 -26.33 -14.68 15.00
CA LEU A 848 -26.15 -13.97 16.27
C LEU A 848 -26.09 -12.46 16.07
N ALA A 849 -25.40 -11.96 15.05
CA ALA A 849 -25.33 -10.56 14.71
C ALA A 849 -26.70 -9.99 14.30
N ALA A 850 -27.51 -10.73 13.52
CA ALA A 850 -28.86 -10.34 13.13
C ALA A 850 -29.79 -10.23 14.34
N LEU A 851 -29.76 -11.22 15.25
CA LEU A 851 -30.54 -11.17 16.50
C LEU A 851 -30.11 -10.01 17.39
N LEU A 852 -28.81 -9.72 17.47
CA LEU A 852 -28.26 -8.60 18.25
C LEU A 852 -28.68 -7.26 17.64
N TYR A 853 -28.55 -7.09 16.32
CA TYR A 853 -29.03 -5.91 15.61
C TYR A 853 -30.52 -5.62 15.92
N GLN A 854 -31.35 -6.64 15.88
CA GLN A 854 -32.78 -6.50 16.23
C GLN A 854 -32.98 -6.14 17.71
N ALA A 855 -32.26 -6.77 18.63
CA ALA A 855 -32.38 -6.53 20.07
C ALA A 855 -31.91 -5.13 20.49
N THR A 856 -30.95 -4.56 19.78
CA THR A 856 -30.43 -3.19 19.99
C THR A 856 -31.33 -2.11 19.36
N GLY A 857 -32.44 -2.49 18.73
CA GLY A 857 -33.39 -1.60 18.07
C GLY A 857 -32.93 -1.19 16.68
N SER A 858 -32.49 -2.16 15.88
CA SER A 858 -32.00 -2.01 14.50
C SER A 858 -30.81 -1.03 14.38
N THR A 859 -29.88 -1.19 15.32
CA THR A 859 -28.69 -0.34 15.40
C THR A 859 -27.45 -1.15 15.01
N PRO A 860 -26.63 -0.70 14.04
CA PRO A 860 -25.37 -1.33 13.69
C PRO A 860 -24.41 -1.44 14.88
N LEU A 861 -23.51 -2.44 14.87
CA LEU A 861 -22.57 -2.68 15.96
C LEU A 861 -21.56 -1.53 16.14
N LEU A 862 -21.14 -0.92 15.04
CA LEU A 862 -20.33 0.29 15.03
C LEU A 862 -21.18 1.47 14.57
N GLN A 863 -21.32 2.47 15.43
CA GLN A 863 -22.13 3.67 15.18
C GLN A 863 -21.23 4.89 14.99
N GLY A 864 -21.73 5.84 14.20
CA GLY A 864 -21.11 7.16 14.03
C GLY A 864 -20.20 7.28 12.81
N PRO A 865 -19.75 8.50 12.53
CA PRO A 865 -18.81 8.70 11.45
C PRO A 865 -17.55 7.87 11.73
N LEU A 866 -17.14 7.09 10.74
CA LEU A 866 -15.92 6.24 10.78
C LEU A 866 -14.62 7.07 10.91
N ASN A 867 -14.76 8.40 11.00
CA ASN A 867 -13.69 9.34 11.22
C ASN A 867 -13.30 9.37 12.70
N ARG A 868 -12.31 8.57 13.08
CA ARG A 868 -11.64 8.80 14.35
C ARG A 868 -10.88 10.12 14.27
N GLN A 869 -11.25 11.09 15.11
CA GLN A 869 -10.50 12.35 15.28
C GLN A 869 -9.08 12.08 15.79
N THR A 870 -8.89 10.94 16.47
CA THR A 870 -7.57 10.52 16.99
C THR A 870 -7.20 9.18 16.36
N PRO A 871 -6.10 9.08 15.64
CA PRO A 871 -5.59 7.80 15.15
C PRO A 871 -5.38 6.81 16.30
N TRP A 872 -5.80 5.56 16.10
CA TRP A 872 -5.81 4.48 17.12
C TRP A 872 -4.43 4.24 17.77
N TRP A 873 -3.36 4.58 17.07
CA TRP A 873 -2.00 4.46 17.55
C TRP A 873 -1.53 5.62 18.48
N LYS A 874 -2.30 6.69 18.68
CA LYS A 874 -1.90 7.80 19.58
C LYS A 874 -1.88 7.42 21.05
N ASP A 875 -2.73 6.47 21.42
CA ASP A 875 -2.97 6.10 22.81
C ASP A 875 -2.23 4.81 23.19
N GLN A 876 -1.31 4.32 22.33
CA GLN A 876 -0.59 3.08 22.58
C GLN A 876 0.55 3.23 23.59
N PRO A 877 0.80 2.20 24.43
CA PRO A 877 2.00 2.15 25.27
C PRO A 877 3.27 2.20 24.42
N LYS A 878 4.33 2.78 24.98
CA LYS A 878 5.63 2.93 24.30
C LYS A 878 6.50 1.68 24.40
N GLU A 879 5.94 0.48 24.29
CA GLU A 879 6.71 -0.76 24.35
C GLU A 879 6.93 -1.34 22.95
N ASP A 880 8.13 -1.79 22.70
CA ASP A 880 8.55 -2.44 21.45
C ASP A 880 7.95 -3.84 21.36
N THR A 881 7.06 -4.07 20.38
CA THR A 881 6.45 -5.39 20.15
C THR A 881 7.38 -6.34 19.39
N GLY A 882 8.50 -5.87 18.88
CA GLY A 882 9.54 -6.69 18.25
C GLY A 882 9.18 -7.31 16.90
N ARG A 883 8.07 -6.95 16.27
CA ARG A 883 7.58 -7.53 15.01
C ARG A 883 7.23 -6.50 13.95
N GLY A 884 8.21 -5.99 13.26
CA GLY A 884 8.01 -5.49 11.89
C GLY A 884 7.28 -4.17 11.64
N LEU A 885 6.48 -3.64 12.53
CA LEU A 885 6.22 -2.21 12.60
C LEU A 885 7.15 -1.62 13.64
N PRO A 886 7.61 -0.41 13.42
CA PRO A 886 8.48 0.23 14.39
C PRO A 886 7.79 0.19 15.74
N SER A 887 8.62 -0.05 16.75
CA SER A 887 8.26 0.14 18.15
C SER A 887 7.31 1.33 18.29
N HIS A 888 6.49 1.30 19.31
CA HIS A 888 5.70 2.44 19.77
C HIS A 888 6.56 3.69 20.07
N ASP A 889 7.77 3.75 19.54
CA ASP A 889 8.53 4.97 19.54
C ASP A 889 7.69 6.03 18.82
N THR A 890 7.21 6.94 19.64
CA THR A 890 6.25 8.00 19.31
C THR A 890 6.56 8.71 18.01
N LEU A 891 7.81 8.66 17.59
CA LEU A 891 8.26 9.34 16.41
C LEU A 891 7.79 8.70 15.11
N ASN A 892 7.91 7.41 15.03
CA ASN A 892 7.65 6.68 13.81
C ASN A 892 6.18 6.42 13.59
N ILE A 893 5.50 6.09 14.66
CA ILE A 893 4.06 6.01 14.64
C ILE A 893 3.49 7.41 14.33
N GLN A 894 4.12 8.48 14.85
CA GLN A 894 3.67 9.85 14.59
C GLN A 894 3.89 10.28 13.15
N PHE A 895 4.92 9.77 12.49
CA PHE A 895 5.18 10.04 11.09
C PHE A 895 4.28 9.22 10.15
N LEU A 896 4.12 7.94 10.41
CA LEU A 896 3.09 7.14 9.74
C LEU A 896 1.71 7.76 9.95
N ARG A 897 1.47 8.33 11.12
CA ARG A 897 0.28 9.13 11.45
C ARG A 897 0.19 10.39 10.62
N ASN A 898 1.24 11.20 10.61
CA ASN A 898 1.24 12.48 9.90
C ASN A 898 1.21 12.28 8.39
N GLY A 899 1.83 11.22 7.87
CA GLY A 899 1.69 10.79 6.49
C GLY A 899 0.25 10.32 6.19
N ALA A 900 -0.29 9.44 7.01
CA ALA A 900 -1.67 9.02 6.92
C ALA A 900 -2.66 10.16 7.20
N GLN A 901 -2.39 11.02 8.20
CA GLN A 901 -3.21 12.20 8.51
C GLN A 901 -3.10 13.31 7.48
N ALA A 902 -1.94 13.57 6.91
CA ALA A 902 -1.79 14.50 5.79
C ALA A 902 -2.61 14.01 4.59
N TYR A 903 -2.62 12.72 4.35
CA TYR A 903 -3.44 12.09 3.34
C TYR A 903 -4.95 12.20 3.66
N TRP A 904 -5.35 12.01 4.91
CA TRP A 904 -6.76 12.05 5.35
C TRP A 904 -7.29 13.46 5.55
N THR A 905 -6.47 14.43 5.97
CA THR A 905 -6.89 15.82 6.14
C THR A 905 -6.97 16.60 4.84
N THR A 906 -6.28 16.16 3.79
CA THR A 906 -6.43 16.75 2.44
C THR A 906 -7.67 16.27 1.70
N GLN A 907 -8.39 15.28 2.25
CA GLN A 907 -9.68 14.79 1.71
C GLN A 907 -10.92 15.34 2.46
N ARG A 908 -10.74 16.30 3.37
CA ARG A 908 -11.88 17.02 3.99
C ARG A 908 -12.17 18.32 3.29
#